data_3705e66584ef84beeac35a171cb361e8
#
_entry.id   3705e66584ef84beeac35a171cb361e8
#
_cell.length_a   1.000
_cell.length_b   1.000
_cell.length_c   1.000
_cell.angle_alpha   90.00
_cell.angle_beta   90.00
_cell.angle_gamma   90.00
#
_symmetry.space_group_name_H-M   'P 1'
#
loop_
_entity.id
_entity.type
_entity.pdbx_description
1 polymer ?
#
loop_
_entity_poly.entity_id
_entity_poly.type
_entity_poly.pdbx_seq_one_letter_code
_entity_poly.pdbx_strand_id
1 'polypeptide(L)'
;MIAQELEVSLHMAFVEARQQRHEFITVEHLLLALLDNPSASEVLKACAANIDDLRKSLAQFIKENTPTVGGTDEVDTQPTLGFQRVIQRAIMHVQSTGNGKKEVTGANVLVAIFGEKDSHAVYYLHQQGVTRLDVVNFIAHGIKKSDPPEPTKSNESASTESEKDEGEGKGTPLDQYTQNLNQAAREGRIDPLIGREHEVERVIQVLCRRRKNNPLLVGEAGVGKTAIAEGLAWRITEGDVPDVLADATVYSLDMGALLAGTKYRGDFEQRLKGVLKQLKEHPHAVLFIDEIHTLIGAGAASGGTLDASNLLKPALSSGQIKCIGATTFTEYRGIFEKDAALSRRFQKVDVVEPSVEQTIEILKGLKSRFEEHHSVTYELGALQAAAELSAKYINDRHLPDKAIDVIDEAGAAQRVLPKNKQKKKITRAQVEEIVAKIARIPPANVSSDDRGKLKSLDRDLKSVVFGQDAAIDALSGAIKMARSGLGKPEKPIGAFLFSGPTGVGKTEVAKQLAYVLGIDLIRFDMSEYMERHAVSRLIGAPPGYVGFDQGGLLTEAVTKKPHCVLLLDEIEKAHPDVFNVLLQVMDHGTLTDNNGRKADFRNVIIVMTTNAGAETMQKATIGFTTARETGDEMGDLKRMFTPEFRNRLDAIVSFRALDEEIILRVVDKFLLQLEGQLAEKKVDVTFTDALRKHLGKKGFDPLMGARPMQRLIQDTIRRALADELLFGRLTDGGRLTVDVDADGQVKLDIEPRKNDKSKAEPATAA
;
A
#
# COMPACT_ATOMS: atom_id res chain seq x y z
N MET A 1 -21.76 -2.44 -14.35
CA MET A 1 -23.13 -1.85 -14.43
C MET A 1 -24.12 -2.84 -13.83
N ILE A 2 -25.27 -2.37 -13.36
CA ILE A 2 -26.38 -3.24 -12.92
C ILE A 2 -27.12 -3.68 -14.19
N ALA A 3 -27.46 -4.98 -14.29
CA ALA A 3 -28.24 -5.50 -15.41
C ALA A 3 -29.66 -4.91 -15.39
N GLN A 4 -30.22 -4.61 -16.55
CA GLN A 4 -31.56 -3.99 -16.68
C GLN A 4 -32.65 -4.82 -15.98
N GLU A 5 -32.58 -6.14 -16.06
CA GLU A 5 -33.50 -7.05 -15.37
C GLU A 5 -33.44 -6.93 -13.85
N LEU A 6 -32.24 -6.70 -13.29
CA LEU A 6 -32.06 -6.50 -11.86
C LEU A 6 -32.57 -5.12 -11.42
N GLU A 7 -32.38 -4.09 -12.23
CA GLU A 7 -32.88 -2.74 -11.95
C GLU A 7 -34.42 -2.73 -11.86
N VAL A 8 -35.09 -3.45 -12.76
CA VAL A 8 -36.56 -3.65 -12.73
C VAL A 8 -36.95 -4.37 -11.42
N SER A 9 -36.27 -5.45 -11.03
CA SER A 9 -36.57 -6.19 -9.82
C SER A 9 -36.39 -5.35 -8.56
N LEU A 10 -35.32 -4.53 -8.49
CA LEU A 10 -35.11 -3.60 -7.39
C LEU A 10 -36.22 -2.54 -7.32
N HIS A 11 -36.60 -1.98 -8.46
CA HIS A 11 -37.72 -1.02 -8.53
C HIS A 11 -39.05 -1.64 -8.06
N MET A 12 -39.33 -2.88 -8.47
CA MET A 12 -40.54 -3.59 -8.04
C MET A 12 -40.56 -3.83 -6.53
N ALA A 13 -39.40 -4.18 -5.92
CA ALA A 13 -39.28 -4.32 -4.47
C ALA A 13 -39.63 -3.02 -3.72
N PHE A 14 -39.18 -1.88 -4.24
CA PHE A 14 -39.53 -0.56 -3.66
C PHE A 14 -41.00 -0.20 -3.85
N VAL A 15 -41.56 -0.46 -5.02
CA VAL A 15 -42.98 -0.18 -5.33
C VAL A 15 -43.88 -1.03 -4.42
N GLU A 16 -43.60 -2.31 -4.26
CA GLU A 16 -44.38 -3.22 -3.41
C GLU A 16 -44.31 -2.81 -1.93
N ALA A 17 -43.11 -2.49 -1.43
CA ALA A 17 -42.94 -2.01 -0.04
C ALA A 17 -43.74 -0.71 0.20
N ARG A 18 -43.76 0.23 -0.76
CA ARG A 18 -44.54 1.45 -0.69
C ARG A 18 -46.04 1.21 -0.75
N GLN A 19 -46.49 0.34 -1.61
CA GLN A 19 -47.93 -0.01 -1.74
C GLN A 19 -48.46 -0.62 -0.44
N GLN A 20 -47.63 -1.46 0.23
CA GLN A 20 -47.98 -2.06 1.50
C GLN A 20 -47.69 -1.13 2.69
N ARG A 21 -47.21 0.12 2.43
CA ARG A 21 -46.92 1.16 3.43
C ARG A 21 -45.87 0.73 4.47
N HIS A 22 -44.89 -0.05 4.05
CA HIS A 22 -43.82 -0.47 4.93
C HIS A 22 -42.81 0.68 5.13
N GLU A 23 -42.37 0.88 6.38
CA GLU A 23 -41.36 1.88 6.75
C GLU A 23 -39.98 1.51 6.18
N PHE A 24 -39.68 0.22 6.14
CA PHE A 24 -38.39 -0.29 5.71
C PHE A 24 -38.52 -1.32 4.58
N ILE A 25 -37.55 -1.28 3.61
CA ILE A 25 -37.36 -2.36 2.66
C ILE A 25 -36.22 -3.27 3.16
N THR A 26 -36.52 -4.55 3.31
CA THR A 26 -35.61 -5.55 3.92
C THR A 26 -35.08 -6.54 2.87
N VAL A 27 -34.17 -7.45 3.27
CA VAL A 27 -33.63 -8.51 2.43
C VAL A 27 -34.72 -9.47 1.94
N GLU A 28 -35.76 -9.65 2.73
CA GLU A 28 -36.93 -10.49 2.39
C GLU A 28 -37.75 -9.90 1.23
N HIS A 29 -37.92 -8.57 1.20
CA HIS A 29 -38.51 -7.87 0.04
C HIS A 29 -37.67 -8.05 -1.23
N LEU A 30 -36.33 -7.98 -1.06
CA LEU A 30 -35.40 -8.19 -2.15
C LEU A 30 -35.51 -9.60 -2.72
N LEU A 31 -35.51 -10.62 -1.84
CA LEU A 31 -35.65 -12.01 -2.26
C LEU A 31 -37.01 -12.24 -2.95
N LEU A 32 -38.09 -11.67 -2.41
CA LEU A 32 -39.43 -11.78 -3.01
C LEU A 32 -39.45 -11.24 -4.44
N ALA A 33 -38.87 -10.06 -4.67
CA ALA A 33 -38.75 -9.48 -6.01
C ALA A 33 -37.82 -10.27 -6.94
N LEU A 34 -36.80 -10.92 -6.40
CA LEU A 34 -35.89 -11.79 -7.17
C LEU A 34 -36.56 -13.09 -7.63
N LEU A 35 -37.66 -13.54 -7.02
CA LEU A 35 -38.41 -14.71 -7.50
C LEU A 35 -38.99 -14.50 -8.90
N ASP A 36 -39.27 -13.25 -9.27
CA ASP A 36 -39.75 -12.85 -10.59
C ASP A 36 -38.60 -12.43 -11.55
N ASN A 37 -37.38 -12.35 -11.07
CA ASN A 37 -36.21 -12.04 -11.89
C ASN A 37 -35.82 -13.28 -12.72
N PRO A 38 -35.68 -13.17 -14.05
CA PRO A 38 -35.37 -14.30 -14.91
C PRO A 38 -34.14 -15.08 -14.51
N SER A 39 -33.02 -14.38 -14.25
CA SER A 39 -31.73 -15.03 -13.91
C SER A 39 -31.75 -15.67 -12.52
N ALA A 40 -32.39 -15.05 -11.52
CA ALA A 40 -32.49 -15.62 -10.16
C ALA A 40 -33.51 -16.77 -10.11
N SER A 41 -34.65 -16.65 -10.80
CA SER A 41 -35.70 -17.70 -10.89
C SER A 41 -35.16 -18.97 -11.57
N GLU A 42 -34.36 -18.82 -12.63
CA GLU A 42 -33.70 -19.95 -13.29
C GLU A 42 -32.77 -20.71 -12.32
N VAL A 43 -31.95 -19.99 -11.57
CA VAL A 43 -31.07 -20.58 -10.56
C VAL A 43 -31.85 -21.32 -9.47
N LEU A 44 -32.91 -20.72 -8.94
CA LEU A 44 -33.73 -21.33 -7.89
C LEU A 44 -34.43 -22.60 -8.39
N LYS A 45 -34.95 -22.61 -9.61
CA LYS A 45 -35.53 -23.79 -10.27
C LYS A 45 -34.49 -24.89 -10.45
N ALA A 46 -33.27 -24.53 -10.88
CA ALA A 46 -32.19 -25.49 -11.04
C ALA A 46 -31.72 -26.09 -9.70
N CYS A 47 -31.87 -25.33 -8.61
CA CYS A 47 -31.63 -25.83 -7.26
C CYS A 47 -32.82 -26.60 -6.64
N ALA A 48 -33.85 -26.93 -7.43
CA ALA A 48 -35.08 -27.66 -7.03
C ALA A 48 -35.89 -26.94 -5.94
N ALA A 49 -35.85 -25.60 -5.86
CA ALA A 49 -36.67 -24.82 -4.94
C ALA A 49 -38.12 -24.71 -5.45
N ASN A 50 -39.07 -24.83 -4.51
CA ASN A 50 -40.48 -24.52 -4.80
C ASN A 50 -40.72 -23.01 -4.67
N ILE A 51 -40.76 -22.34 -5.80
CA ILE A 51 -40.87 -20.84 -5.87
C ILE A 51 -42.22 -20.39 -5.27
N ASP A 52 -43.30 -21.12 -5.47
CA ASP A 52 -44.62 -20.74 -5.00
C ASP A 52 -44.74 -20.82 -3.46
N ASP A 53 -44.16 -21.82 -2.84
CA ASP A 53 -44.11 -21.95 -1.39
C ASP A 53 -43.17 -20.90 -0.77
N LEU A 54 -42.03 -20.67 -1.41
CA LEU A 54 -41.10 -19.62 -0.98
C LEU A 54 -41.75 -18.24 -1.04
N ARG A 55 -42.50 -17.97 -2.09
CA ARG A 55 -43.26 -16.72 -2.26
C ARG A 55 -44.30 -16.52 -1.14
N LYS A 56 -45.07 -17.56 -0.84
CA LYS A 56 -46.09 -17.50 0.23
C LYS A 56 -45.43 -17.23 1.58
N SER A 57 -44.38 -17.95 1.91
CA SER A 57 -43.66 -17.80 3.17
C SER A 57 -43.06 -16.43 3.36
N LEU A 58 -42.43 -15.88 2.30
CA LEU A 58 -41.85 -14.53 2.32
C LEU A 58 -42.95 -13.48 2.43
N ALA A 59 -44.02 -13.55 1.64
CA ALA A 59 -45.13 -12.58 1.70
C ALA A 59 -45.80 -12.56 3.05
N GLN A 60 -46.01 -13.73 3.66
CA GLN A 60 -46.58 -13.86 5.01
C GLN A 60 -45.65 -13.23 6.06
N PHE A 61 -44.36 -13.55 6.01
CA PHE A 61 -43.37 -13.01 6.93
C PHE A 61 -43.26 -11.48 6.84
N ILE A 62 -43.18 -10.95 5.63
CA ILE A 62 -43.12 -9.49 5.38
C ILE A 62 -44.34 -8.80 5.98
N LYS A 63 -45.54 -9.35 5.76
CA LYS A 63 -46.80 -8.79 6.26
C LYS A 63 -46.88 -8.82 7.81
N GLU A 64 -46.34 -9.82 8.46
CA GLU A 64 -46.44 -9.99 9.91
C GLU A 64 -45.32 -9.24 10.67
N ASN A 65 -44.15 -9.05 10.06
CA ASN A 65 -42.96 -8.59 10.76
C ASN A 65 -42.42 -7.23 10.28
N THR A 66 -42.99 -6.64 9.21
CA THR A 66 -42.51 -5.33 8.75
C THR A 66 -43.42 -4.21 9.30
N PRO A 67 -42.85 -3.19 9.99
CA PRO A 67 -43.63 -2.04 10.49
C PRO A 67 -44.32 -1.29 9.35
N THR A 68 -45.58 -0.96 9.54
CA THR A 68 -46.38 -0.15 8.59
C THR A 68 -46.59 1.24 9.13
N VAL A 69 -46.49 2.24 8.24
CA VAL A 69 -46.72 3.65 8.58
C VAL A 69 -48.21 3.98 8.44
N GLY A 70 -48.85 4.45 9.53
CA GLY A 70 -50.22 4.94 9.53
C GLY A 70 -50.31 6.38 9.01
N GLY A 71 -51.39 6.74 8.29
CA GLY A 71 -51.61 8.10 7.77
C GLY A 71 -51.94 8.12 6.27
N THR A 72 -52.25 9.30 5.70
CA THR A 72 -52.64 9.47 4.29
C THR A 72 -51.48 9.98 3.40
N ASP A 73 -50.35 10.36 3.99
CA ASP A 73 -49.21 10.93 3.26
C ASP A 73 -48.38 9.84 2.56
N GLU A 74 -47.59 10.24 1.54
CA GLU A 74 -46.68 9.35 0.87
C GLU A 74 -45.63 8.79 1.84
N VAL A 75 -45.44 7.48 1.82
CA VAL A 75 -44.47 6.79 2.70
C VAL A 75 -43.09 6.84 2.07
N ASP A 76 -42.12 7.43 2.73
CA ASP A 76 -40.70 7.36 2.34
C ASP A 76 -40.07 6.09 2.92
N THR A 77 -40.14 5.01 2.14
CA THR A 77 -39.62 3.71 2.53
C THR A 77 -38.09 3.69 2.45
N GLN A 78 -37.43 3.42 3.59
CA GLN A 78 -35.96 3.43 3.69
C GLN A 78 -35.35 2.02 3.56
N PRO A 79 -34.25 1.83 2.80
CA PRO A 79 -33.58 0.55 2.72
C PRO A 79 -32.81 0.23 4.00
N THR A 80 -33.00 -0.97 4.54
CA THR A 80 -32.25 -1.45 5.70
C THR A 80 -30.76 -1.63 5.39
N LEU A 81 -29.93 -1.62 6.44
CA LEU A 81 -28.48 -1.87 6.29
C LEU A 81 -28.19 -3.24 5.67
N GLY A 82 -29.00 -4.27 5.97
CA GLY A 82 -28.89 -5.60 5.36
C GLY A 82 -29.12 -5.56 3.86
N PHE A 83 -30.16 -4.85 3.41
CA PHE A 83 -30.47 -4.66 1.99
C PHE A 83 -29.30 -3.98 1.26
N GLN A 84 -28.78 -2.88 1.82
CA GLN A 84 -27.65 -2.16 1.24
C GLN A 84 -26.38 -3.00 1.14
N ARG A 85 -26.04 -3.77 2.20
CA ARG A 85 -24.88 -4.67 2.23
C ARG A 85 -24.97 -5.78 1.18
N VAL A 86 -26.15 -6.36 0.97
CA VAL A 86 -26.34 -7.39 -0.06
C VAL A 86 -26.04 -6.82 -1.46
N ILE A 87 -26.56 -5.66 -1.80
CA ILE A 87 -26.30 -5.03 -3.10
C ILE A 87 -24.81 -4.68 -3.26
N GLN A 88 -24.20 -4.06 -2.27
CA GLN A 88 -22.76 -3.73 -2.30
C GLN A 88 -21.88 -5.00 -2.45
N ARG A 89 -22.22 -6.07 -1.74
CA ARG A 89 -21.49 -7.36 -1.84
C ARG A 89 -21.61 -7.97 -3.22
N ALA A 90 -22.79 -7.92 -3.84
CA ALA A 90 -22.99 -8.40 -5.21
C ALA A 90 -22.14 -7.60 -6.23
N ILE A 91 -22.09 -6.28 -6.09
CA ILE A 91 -21.28 -5.39 -6.94
C ILE A 91 -19.79 -5.71 -6.76
N MET A 92 -19.29 -5.80 -5.53
CA MET A 92 -17.88 -6.11 -5.24
C MET A 92 -17.49 -7.49 -5.78
N HIS A 93 -18.34 -8.48 -5.64
CA HIS A 93 -18.09 -9.84 -6.12
C HIS A 93 -17.91 -9.85 -7.66
N VAL A 94 -18.76 -9.16 -8.41
CA VAL A 94 -18.65 -9.08 -9.87
C VAL A 94 -17.41 -8.29 -10.31
N GLN A 95 -17.01 -7.25 -9.55
CA GLN A 95 -15.82 -6.47 -9.84
C GLN A 95 -14.52 -7.26 -9.58
N SER A 96 -14.51 -8.14 -8.58
CA SER A 96 -13.32 -8.95 -8.22
C SER A 96 -13.11 -10.16 -9.13
N THR A 97 -14.16 -10.68 -9.78
CA THR A 97 -14.13 -11.92 -10.58
C THR A 97 -13.71 -11.70 -12.05
N GLY A 98 -12.91 -10.76 -12.37
CA GLY A 98 -12.00 -10.57 -13.52
C GLY A 98 -12.37 -10.97 -14.96
N ASN A 99 -13.53 -11.50 -15.30
CA ASN A 99 -13.89 -11.94 -16.67
C ASN A 99 -14.89 -11.03 -17.37
N GLY A 100 -14.38 -10.15 -18.17
CA GLY A 100 -14.88 -9.61 -19.48
C GLY A 100 -16.25 -8.91 -19.58
N LYS A 101 -17.33 -9.28 -18.90
CA LYS A 101 -18.63 -8.58 -18.89
C LYS A 101 -19.07 -8.32 -17.46
N LYS A 102 -19.06 -7.04 -17.07
CA LYS A 102 -19.23 -6.59 -15.69
C LYS A 102 -20.65 -6.08 -15.43
N GLU A 103 -21.65 -6.93 -15.62
CA GLU A 103 -23.02 -6.62 -15.23
C GLU A 103 -23.43 -7.46 -14.02
N VAL A 104 -23.99 -6.82 -13.00
CA VAL A 104 -24.52 -7.48 -11.81
C VAL A 104 -25.92 -7.98 -12.14
N THR A 105 -26.12 -9.30 -12.11
CA THR A 105 -27.40 -9.97 -12.41
C THR A 105 -28.16 -10.35 -11.13
N GLY A 106 -29.43 -10.74 -11.25
CA GLY A 106 -30.22 -11.26 -10.13
C GLY A 106 -29.60 -12.51 -9.47
N ALA A 107 -28.94 -13.34 -10.25
CA ALA A 107 -28.20 -14.50 -9.76
C ALA A 107 -27.03 -14.11 -8.83
N ASN A 108 -26.28 -13.03 -9.14
CA ASN A 108 -25.23 -12.52 -8.29
C ASN A 108 -25.75 -11.98 -6.95
N VAL A 109 -26.91 -11.31 -6.98
CA VAL A 109 -27.58 -10.80 -5.78
C VAL A 109 -28.09 -11.98 -4.94
N LEU A 110 -28.61 -13.03 -5.54
CA LEU A 110 -29.04 -14.26 -4.83
C LEU A 110 -27.87 -14.89 -4.06
N VAL A 111 -26.68 -14.99 -4.65
CA VAL A 111 -25.45 -15.43 -3.94
C VAL A 111 -25.10 -14.52 -2.78
N ALA A 112 -25.25 -13.19 -2.96
CA ALA A 112 -24.91 -12.21 -1.93
C ALA A 112 -25.88 -12.26 -0.73
N ILE A 113 -27.15 -12.63 -0.91
CA ILE A 113 -28.14 -12.80 0.15
C ILE A 113 -27.67 -13.81 1.20
N PHE A 114 -27.05 -14.93 0.80
CA PHE A 114 -26.51 -15.93 1.73
C PHE A 114 -25.41 -15.39 2.67
N GLY A 115 -24.92 -14.20 2.43
CA GLY A 115 -23.98 -13.51 3.31
C GLY A 115 -24.64 -12.87 4.54
N GLU A 116 -25.96 -12.67 4.53
CA GLU A 116 -26.73 -12.14 5.67
C GLU A 116 -27.34 -13.32 6.45
N LYS A 117 -26.51 -14.01 7.22
CA LYS A 117 -26.86 -15.28 7.90
C LYS A 117 -28.04 -15.16 8.87
N ASP A 118 -28.28 -13.96 9.39
CA ASP A 118 -29.34 -13.68 10.37
C ASP A 118 -30.65 -13.25 9.68
N SER A 119 -30.71 -13.20 8.34
CA SER A 119 -31.91 -12.85 7.58
C SER A 119 -32.84 -14.06 7.44
N HIS A 120 -34.15 -13.82 7.60
CA HIS A 120 -35.17 -14.82 7.32
C HIS A 120 -35.23 -15.23 5.85
N ALA A 121 -34.76 -14.37 4.95
CA ALA A 121 -34.60 -14.74 3.54
C ALA A 121 -33.68 -15.96 3.37
N VAL A 122 -32.55 -16.01 4.09
CA VAL A 122 -31.61 -17.15 4.08
C VAL A 122 -32.24 -18.36 4.76
N TYR A 123 -32.97 -18.16 5.85
CA TYR A 123 -33.70 -19.26 6.53
C TYR A 123 -34.68 -19.95 5.59
N TYR A 124 -35.50 -19.21 4.86
CA TYR A 124 -36.48 -19.81 3.93
C TYR A 124 -35.81 -20.49 2.72
N LEU A 125 -34.67 -19.95 2.23
CA LEU A 125 -33.89 -20.63 1.19
C LEU A 125 -33.35 -21.97 1.70
N HIS A 126 -32.83 -22.04 2.94
CA HIS A 126 -32.37 -23.28 3.55
C HIS A 126 -33.51 -24.26 3.82
N GLN A 127 -34.69 -23.77 4.20
CA GLN A 127 -35.87 -24.63 4.40
C GLN A 127 -36.29 -25.29 3.09
N GLN A 128 -36.12 -24.63 1.95
CA GLN A 128 -36.30 -25.22 0.62
C GLN A 128 -35.12 -26.10 0.16
N GLY A 129 -34.15 -26.32 1.03
CA GLY A 129 -32.94 -27.10 0.75
C GLY A 129 -31.93 -26.41 -0.18
N VAL A 130 -32.07 -25.12 -0.46
CA VAL A 130 -31.13 -24.35 -1.32
C VAL A 130 -29.97 -23.88 -0.47
N THR A 131 -28.76 -24.26 -0.85
CA THR A 131 -27.52 -23.77 -0.21
C THR A 131 -26.77 -22.80 -1.11
N ARG A 132 -25.92 -21.97 -0.50
CA ARG A 132 -25.04 -21.08 -1.26
C ARG A 132 -24.20 -21.84 -2.30
N LEU A 133 -23.75 -23.04 -1.96
CA LEU A 133 -22.93 -23.89 -2.83
C LEU A 133 -23.71 -24.35 -4.07
N ASP A 134 -24.97 -24.72 -3.91
CA ASP A 134 -25.84 -25.13 -5.02
C ASP A 134 -25.98 -23.98 -6.03
N VAL A 135 -26.25 -22.78 -5.51
CA VAL A 135 -26.40 -21.57 -6.35
C VAL A 135 -25.10 -21.24 -7.09
N VAL A 136 -23.95 -21.28 -6.39
CA VAL A 136 -22.65 -21.02 -7.00
C VAL A 136 -22.27 -22.06 -8.06
N ASN A 137 -22.52 -23.35 -7.78
CA ASN A 137 -22.24 -24.44 -8.72
C ASN A 137 -23.08 -24.32 -10.01
N PHE A 138 -24.33 -23.92 -9.88
CA PHE A 138 -25.15 -23.69 -11.07
C PHE A 138 -24.67 -22.49 -11.88
N ILE A 139 -24.33 -21.38 -11.23
CA ILE A 139 -23.85 -20.16 -11.93
C ILE A 139 -22.48 -20.40 -12.60
N ALA A 140 -21.57 -21.14 -11.94
CA ALA A 140 -20.22 -21.38 -12.44
C ALA A 140 -20.13 -22.53 -13.45
N HIS A 141 -20.92 -23.59 -13.28
CA HIS A 141 -20.76 -24.85 -13.99
C HIS A 141 -22.05 -25.37 -14.65
N GLY A 142 -23.20 -24.71 -14.46
CA GLY A 142 -24.49 -25.14 -15.00
C GLY A 142 -25.06 -26.44 -14.38
N ILE A 143 -24.49 -26.91 -13.26
CA ILE A 143 -24.87 -28.18 -12.61
C ILE A 143 -26.19 -28.00 -11.88
N LYS A 144 -27.22 -28.74 -12.28
CA LYS A 144 -28.52 -28.78 -11.63
C LYS A 144 -28.53 -29.81 -10.47
N LYS A 145 -29.23 -29.49 -9.41
CA LYS A 145 -29.34 -30.38 -8.24
C LYS A 145 -30.05 -31.72 -8.51
N SER A 146 -30.77 -31.81 -9.64
CA SER A 146 -31.52 -33.02 -10.08
C SER A 146 -30.76 -33.93 -11.06
N ASP A 147 -29.57 -33.53 -11.54
CA ASP A 147 -28.79 -34.35 -12.46
C ASP A 147 -27.94 -35.36 -11.67
N PRO A 148 -27.98 -36.70 -11.98
CA PRO A 148 -27.08 -37.65 -11.35
C PRO A 148 -25.64 -37.30 -11.78
N PRO A 149 -24.66 -37.38 -10.86
CA PRO A 149 -23.28 -37.02 -11.17
C PRO A 149 -22.69 -38.03 -12.14
N GLU A 150 -22.17 -37.53 -13.28
CA GLU A 150 -21.24 -38.31 -14.08
C GLU A 150 -19.99 -38.63 -13.25
N PRO A 151 -19.41 -39.83 -13.40
CA PRO A 151 -18.38 -40.31 -12.50
C PRO A 151 -17.02 -39.65 -12.79
N THR A 152 -16.78 -38.51 -12.21
CA THR A 152 -15.41 -38.05 -11.98
C THR A 152 -14.97 -38.50 -10.60
N LYS A 153 -13.96 -39.34 -10.60
CA LYS A 153 -13.31 -39.90 -9.44
C LYS A 153 -12.92 -38.84 -8.43
N SER A 154 -13.66 -38.75 -7.34
CA SER A 154 -13.19 -38.20 -6.07
C SER A 154 -13.99 -38.86 -4.98
N ASN A 155 -13.29 -39.65 -4.14
CA ASN A 155 -13.80 -40.41 -3.05
C ASN A 155 -14.53 -39.53 -2.02
N GLU A 156 -15.83 -39.76 -1.84
CA GLU A 156 -16.54 -39.47 -0.62
C GLU A 156 -17.03 -40.80 -0.05
N SER A 157 -16.62 -41.12 1.15
CA SER A 157 -17.25 -42.16 1.95
C SER A 157 -17.84 -41.54 3.21
N ALA A 158 -19.16 -41.74 3.30
CA ALA A 158 -19.98 -41.39 4.41
C ALA A 158 -19.72 -42.28 5.62
N SER A 159 -19.93 -41.70 6.76
CA SER A 159 -19.95 -42.28 8.10
C SER A 159 -20.87 -43.47 8.24
N THR A 160 -20.40 -44.55 8.81
CA THR A 160 -21.12 -45.36 9.86
C THR A 160 -20.12 -46.18 10.66
N GLU A 161 -20.32 -46.23 11.96
CA GLU A 161 -19.55 -46.95 12.94
C GLU A 161 -19.42 -48.44 12.60
N SER A 162 -18.24 -48.96 12.68
CA SER A 162 -17.90 -50.21 13.37
C SER A 162 -16.42 -50.54 13.22
N GLU A 163 -15.89 -51.12 14.26
CA GLU A 163 -14.49 -51.49 14.51
C GLU A 163 -13.88 -52.43 13.47
N LYS A 164 -12.51 -52.24 13.36
CA LYS A 164 -11.51 -53.21 12.84
C LYS A 164 -11.47 -53.45 11.34
N ASP A 165 -10.42 -52.98 10.67
CA ASP A 165 -9.33 -53.87 10.24
C ASP A 165 -8.15 -53.09 9.64
N GLU A 166 -6.98 -53.65 9.80
CA GLU A 166 -5.67 -53.16 9.33
C GLU A 166 -5.60 -53.24 7.81
N GLY A 167 -5.08 -52.16 7.20
CA GLY A 167 -4.78 -52.10 5.75
C GLY A 167 -3.93 -50.91 5.36
N GLU A 168 -2.70 -51.18 5.02
CA GLU A 168 -1.59 -50.33 4.56
C GLU A 168 -1.99 -49.12 3.70
N GLY A 169 -1.45 -47.91 4.06
CA GLY A 169 -1.39 -46.75 3.14
C GLY A 169 -1.79 -45.40 3.70
N LYS A 170 -1.93 -45.20 5.02
CA LYS A 170 -2.09 -43.84 5.63
C LYS A 170 -0.89 -43.60 6.53
N GLY A 171 0.00 -42.69 6.10
CA GLY A 171 1.09 -42.17 6.93
C GLY A 171 0.58 -41.70 8.30
N THR A 172 1.42 -41.80 9.33
CA THR A 172 1.05 -41.45 10.71
C THR A 172 0.61 -39.98 10.78
N PRO A 173 -0.21 -39.55 11.75
CA PRO A 173 -0.55 -38.14 11.95
C PRO A 173 0.69 -37.25 12.03
N LEU A 174 1.82 -37.74 12.51
CA LEU A 174 3.08 -37.04 12.54
C LEU A 174 3.59 -36.79 11.11
N ASP A 175 3.54 -37.80 10.23
CA ASP A 175 4.00 -37.67 8.84
C ASP A 175 3.06 -36.78 7.99
N GLN A 176 1.76 -36.74 8.34
CA GLN A 176 0.78 -35.95 7.59
C GLN A 176 0.79 -34.46 7.94
N TYR A 177 1.11 -34.10 9.18
CA TYR A 177 0.98 -32.74 9.70
C TYR A 177 2.29 -32.14 10.16
N THR A 178 3.44 -32.84 9.99
CA THR A 178 4.76 -32.34 10.30
C THR A 178 5.77 -32.69 9.24
N GLN A 179 6.79 -31.87 9.08
CA GLN A 179 7.94 -32.12 8.25
C GLN A 179 9.14 -32.51 9.14
N ASN A 180 9.78 -33.64 8.86
CA ASN A 180 11.01 -34.03 9.55
C ASN A 180 12.19 -33.22 8.98
N LEU A 181 12.70 -32.26 9.75
CA LEU A 181 13.79 -31.40 9.32
C LEU A 181 15.14 -32.13 9.23
N ASN A 182 15.40 -33.13 10.07
CA ASN A 182 16.62 -33.92 9.98
C ASN A 182 16.67 -34.72 8.68
N GLN A 183 15.54 -35.27 8.25
CA GLN A 183 15.46 -35.96 6.96
C GLN A 183 15.65 -34.97 5.80
N ALA A 184 15.01 -33.81 5.87
CA ALA A 184 15.18 -32.76 4.87
C ALA A 184 16.63 -32.26 4.78
N ALA A 185 17.34 -32.22 5.92
CA ALA A 185 18.79 -31.89 5.96
C ALA A 185 19.63 -32.97 5.25
N ARG A 186 19.38 -34.26 5.53
CA ARG A 186 20.09 -35.38 4.87
C ARG A 186 19.86 -35.41 3.37
N GLU A 187 18.67 -35.05 2.91
CA GLU A 187 18.32 -34.97 1.49
C GLU A 187 18.82 -33.69 0.83
N GLY A 188 19.49 -32.80 1.58
CA GLY A 188 20.04 -31.55 1.05
C GLY A 188 18.96 -30.51 0.73
N ARG A 189 17.74 -30.62 1.24
CA ARG A 189 16.63 -29.68 1.00
C ARG A 189 16.65 -28.44 1.91
N ILE A 190 17.48 -28.45 2.96
CA ILE A 190 17.66 -27.33 3.87
C ILE A 190 18.87 -26.51 3.44
N ASP A 191 18.73 -25.19 3.51
CA ASP A 191 19.81 -24.26 3.23
C ASP A 191 20.83 -24.20 4.38
N PRO A 192 22.11 -23.97 4.08
CA PRO A 192 23.14 -23.86 5.12
C PRO A 192 22.88 -22.65 6.01
N LEU A 193 22.95 -22.84 7.33
CA LEU A 193 22.84 -21.75 8.29
C LEU A 193 24.19 -21.00 8.39
N ILE A 194 24.15 -19.69 8.21
CA ILE A 194 25.33 -18.84 8.20
C ILE A 194 25.12 -17.67 9.17
N GLY A 195 26.11 -17.43 10.02
CA GLY A 195 26.17 -16.24 10.87
C GLY A 195 25.16 -16.22 12.03
N ARG A 196 24.64 -17.38 12.46
CA ARG A 196 23.67 -17.53 13.55
C ARG A 196 24.14 -18.51 14.63
N GLU A 197 25.42 -18.68 14.77
CA GLU A 197 26.06 -19.63 15.69
C GLU A 197 25.63 -19.38 17.14
N HIS A 198 25.59 -18.12 17.56
CA HIS A 198 25.22 -17.74 18.92
C HIS A 198 23.76 -18.05 19.26
N GLU A 199 22.86 -17.78 18.32
CA GLU A 199 21.42 -18.07 18.50
C GLU A 199 21.18 -19.58 18.57
N VAL A 200 21.84 -20.38 17.71
CA VAL A 200 21.76 -21.86 17.74
C VAL A 200 22.34 -22.42 19.02
N GLU A 201 23.53 -21.98 19.45
CA GLU A 201 24.11 -22.36 20.74
C GLU A 201 23.16 -22.04 21.89
N ARG A 202 22.53 -20.87 21.86
CA ARG A 202 21.54 -20.49 22.88
C ARG A 202 20.33 -21.40 22.88
N VAL A 203 19.82 -21.78 21.71
CA VAL A 203 18.70 -22.73 21.54
C VAL A 203 19.11 -24.09 22.13
N ILE A 204 20.31 -24.60 21.79
CA ILE A 204 20.87 -25.85 22.33
C ILE A 204 20.94 -25.79 23.85
N GLN A 205 21.54 -24.74 24.42
CA GLN A 205 21.59 -24.52 25.87
C GLN A 205 20.24 -24.57 26.55
N VAL A 206 19.22 -23.91 25.92
CA VAL A 206 17.85 -23.90 26.46
C VAL A 206 17.23 -25.30 26.41
N LEU A 207 17.36 -26.02 25.31
CA LEU A 207 16.85 -27.39 25.15
C LEU A 207 17.44 -28.39 26.13
N CYS A 208 18.70 -28.17 26.60
CA CYS A 208 19.37 -28.99 27.61
C CYS A 208 18.99 -28.63 29.05
N ARG A 209 18.18 -27.61 29.29
CA ARG A 209 17.82 -27.20 30.68
C ARG A 209 16.78 -28.16 31.28
N ARG A 210 16.79 -28.27 32.59
CA ARG A 210 15.81 -29.07 33.36
C ARG A 210 14.41 -28.41 33.37
N ARG A 211 14.33 -27.07 33.36
CA ARG A 211 13.11 -26.28 33.40
C ARG A 211 13.25 -25.13 32.43
N LYS A 212 12.14 -24.62 31.87
CA LYS A 212 12.13 -23.63 30.83
C LYS A 212 13.00 -24.07 29.62
N ASN A 213 12.83 -25.33 29.26
CA ASN A 213 13.61 -25.99 28.20
C ASN A 213 13.03 -25.84 26.80
N ASN A 214 12.02 -24.97 26.63
CA ASN A 214 11.45 -24.65 25.34
C ASN A 214 11.94 -23.27 24.90
N PRO A 215 12.83 -23.14 23.92
CA PRO A 215 13.23 -21.84 23.37
C PRO A 215 12.10 -21.20 22.58
N LEU A 216 11.93 -19.90 22.76
CA LEU A 216 11.04 -19.07 21.96
C LEU A 216 11.87 -18.03 21.21
N LEU A 217 11.98 -18.22 19.90
CA LEU A 217 12.66 -17.30 19.00
C LEU A 217 11.80 -16.06 18.80
N VAL A 218 12.26 -14.91 19.26
CA VAL A 218 11.51 -13.65 19.17
C VAL A 218 12.30 -12.65 18.32
N GLY A 219 11.72 -12.21 17.23
CA GLY A 219 12.34 -11.27 16.29
C GLY A 219 11.37 -10.82 15.21
N GLU A 220 11.70 -9.77 14.49
CA GLU A 220 10.86 -9.27 13.40
C GLU A 220 10.68 -10.31 12.28
N ALA A 221 9.69 -10.10 11.40
CA ALA A 221 9.50 -10.97 10.23
C ALA A 221 10.70 -10.87 9.29
N GLY A 222 11.12 -12.02 8.71
CA GLY A 222 12.22 -12.07 7.74
C GLY A 222 13.65 -12.03 8.31
N VAL A 223 13.83 -12.05 9.66
CA VAL A 223 15.18 -12.07 10.26
C VAL A 223 15.84 -13.47 10.30
N GLY A 224 15.14 -14.51 9.84
CA GLY A 224 15.68 -15.88 9.74
C GLY A 224 15.41 -16.76 10.97
N LYS A 225 14.27 -16.61 11.65
CA LYS A 225 13.89 -17.46 12.81
C LYS A 225 13.74 -18.92 12.43
N THR A 226 13.08 -19.20 11.30
CA THR A 226 12.89 -20.57 10.78
C THR A 226 14.21 -21.22 10.42
N ALA A 227 15.14 -20.47 9.83
CA ALA A 227 16.48 -20.96 9.47
C ALA A 227 17.31 -21.42 10.71
N ILE A 228 17.04 -20.87 11.90
CA ILE A 228 17.71 -21.31 13.14
C ILE A 228 17.26 -22.74 13.53
N ALA A 229 15.96 -23.06 13.36
CA ALA A 229 15.44 -24.41 13.62
C ALA A 229 15.95 -25.43 12.59
N GLU A 230 16.01 -25.01 11.33
CA GLU A 230 16.58 -25.80 10.23
C GLU A 230 18.07 -26.05 10.41
N GLY A 231 18.83 -25.00 10.80
CA GLY A 231 20.24 -25.10 11.11
C GLY A 231 20.55 -26.00 12.31
N LEU A 232 19.68 -25.98 13.33
CA LEU A 232 19.77 -26.95 14.43
C LEU A 232 19.61 -28.39 13.94
N ALA A 233 18.59 -28.66 13.11
CA ALA A 233 18.38 -29.98 12.54
C ALA A 233 19.57 -30.43 11.69
N TRP A 234 20.17 -29.52 10.92
CA TRP A 234 21.39 -29.80 10.14
C TRP A 234 22.58 -30.14 11.05
N ARG A 235 22.84 -29.36 12.11
CA ARG A 235 23.93 -29.65 13.08
C ARG A 235 23.72 -30.97 13.81
N ILE A 236 22.48 -31.35 14.11
CA ILE A 236 22.17 -32.68 14.67
C ILE A 236 22.57 -33.78 13.68
N THR A 237 22.26 -33.62 12.39
CA THR A 237 22.59 -34.63 11.38
C THR A 237 24.08 -34.78 11.12
N GLU A 238 24.85 -33.70 11.27
CA GLU A 238 26.32 -33.70 11.16
C GLU A 238 27.00 -34.15 12.47
N GLY A 239 26.25 -34.33 13.56
CA GLY A 239 26.83 -34.70 14.85
C GLY A 239 27.51 -33.57 15.61
N ASP A 240 27.31 -32.32 15.19
CA ASP A 240 27.87 -31.11 15.82
C ASP A 240 26.96 -30.55 16.91
N VAL A 241 26.55 -31.42 17.84
CA VAL A 241 25.71 -31.09 18.99
C VAL A 241 26.15 -31.91 20.20
N PRO A 242 25.85 -31.43 21.45
CA PRO A 242 26.09 -32.24 22.64
C PRO A 242 25.37 -33.59 22.64
N ASP A 243 25.94 -34.60 23.29
CA ASP A 243 25.41 -35.98 23.37
C ASP A 243 23.94 -36.05 23.75
N VAL A 244 23.45 -35.11 24.55
CA VAL A 244 22.03 -35.01 25.00
C VAL A 244 21.06 -34.76 23.82
N LEU A 245 21.55 -34.23 22.74
CA LEU A 245 20.78 -33.92 21.52
C LEU A 245 21.22 -34.73 20.29
N ALA A 246 22.17 -35.65 20.42
CA ALA A 246 22.70 -36.42 19.30
C ALA A 246 21.60 -37.23 18.57
N ASP A 247 20.66 -37.78 19.34
CA ASP A 247 19.53 -38.57 18.79
C ASP A 247 18.25 -37.74 18.58
N ALA A 248 18.35 -36.39 18.71
CA ALA A 248 17.17 -35.54 18.58
C ALA A 248 16.70 -35.44 17.13
N THR A 249 15.37 -35.47 16.96
CA THR A 249 14.72 -35.24 15.66
C THR A 249 13.80 -34.02 15.75
N VAL A 250 14.03 -33.05 14.89
CA VAL A 250 13.22 -31.82 14.82
C VAL A 250 12.10 -32.00 13.82
N TYR A 251 10.88 -31.83 14.27
CA TYR A 251 9.65 -31.87 13.47
C TYR A 251 9.07 -30.47 13.35
N SER A 252 8.96 -29.95 12.15
CA SER A 252 8.29 -28.65 11.89
C SER A 252 6.80 -28.88 11.68
N LEU A 253 5.96 -28.21 12.47
CA LEU A 253 4.52 -28.32 12.38
C LEU A 253 3.98 -27.56 11.17
N ASP A 254 3.25 -28.26 10.29
CA ASP A 254 2.59 -27.65 9.14
C ASP A 254 1.19 -27.17 9.53
N MET A 255 1.07 -25.86 9.78
CA MET A 255 -0.20 -25.22 10.11
C MET A 255 -1.21 -25.28 8.97
N GLY A 256 -0.74 -25.21 7.72
CA GLY A 256 -1.59 -25.30 6.54
C GLY A 256 -2.25 -26.68 6.42
N ALA A 257 -1.49 -27.74 6.58
CA ALA A 257 -1.98 -29.12 6.55
C ALA A 257 -2.95 -29.42 7.71
N LEU A 258 -2.66 -28.87 8.91
CA LEU A 258 -3.56 -29.03 10.08
C LEU A 258 -4.92 -28.36 9.87
N LEU A 259 -4.96 -27.22 9.20
CA LEU A 259 -6.17 -26.42 8.96
C LEU A 259 -6.91 -26.83 7.69
N ALA A 260 -6.22 -27.44 6.71
CA ALA A 260 -6.81 -27.82 5.43
C ALA A 260 -8.01 -28.79 5.64
N GLY A 261 -9.19 -28.41 5.10
CA GLY A 261 -10.39 -29.23 5.15
C GLY A 261 -11.07 -29.32 6.51
N THR A 262 -10.62 -28.64 7.57
CA THR A 262 -11.32 -28.60 8.86
C THR A 262 -12.54 -27.68 8.74
N LYS A 263 -13.74 -28.26 8.92
CA LYS A 263 -15.01 -27.51 8.98
C LYS A 263 -15.37 -27.09 10.41
N TYR A 264 -14.89 -27.86 11.40
CA TYR A 264 -15.20 -27.64 12.81
C TYR A 264 -13.93 -27.58 13.67
N ARG A 265 -14.03 -26.86 14.76
CA ARG A 265 -12.96 -26.72 15.76
C ARG A 265 -12.47 -28.11 16.29
N GLY A 266 -13.37 -29.08 16.43
CA GLY A 266 -13.04 -30.43 16.89
C GLY A 266 -12.07 -31.19 15.99
N ASP A 267 -12.14 -30.98 14.67
CA ASP A 267 -11.27 -31.68 13.71
C ASP A 267 -9.80 -31.26 13.89
N PHE A 268 -9.57 -29.97 14.03
CA PHE A 268 -8.24 -29.42 14.30
C PHE A 268 -7.67 -29.89 15.63
N GLU A 269 -8.49 -29.84 16.70
CA GLU A 269 -8.08 -30.33 18.03
C GLU A 269 -7.73 -31.81 18.01
N GLN A 270 -8.49 -32.63 17.27
CA GLN A 270 -8.22 -34.05 17.12
C GLN A 270 -6.90 -34.32 16.37
N ARG A 271 -6.64 -33.61 15.27
CA ARG A 271 -5.40 -33.73 14.51
C ARG A 271 -4.19 -33.32 15.36
N LEU A 272 -4.25 -32.18 16.04
CA LEU A 272 -3.17 -31.72 16.91
C LEU A 272 -2.93 -32.70 18.09
N LYS A 273 -4.02 -33.24 18.70
CA LYS A 273 -3.91 -34.29 19.72
C LYS A 273 -3.21 -35.55 19.19
N GLY A 274 -3.51 -35.95 17.95
CA GLY A 274 -2.84 -37.05 17.26
C GLY A 274 -1.33 -36.84 17.13
N VAL A 275 -0.92 -35.67 16.65
CA VAL A 275 0.50 -35.28 16.53
C VAL A 275 1.19 -35.26 17.90
N LEU A 276 0.58 -34.62 18.91
CA LEU A 276 1.12 -34.55 20.26
C LEU A 276 1.24 -35.92 20.93
N LYS A 277 0.29 -36.85 20.67
CA LYS A 277 0.36 -38.21 21.19
C LYS A 277 1.53 -38.96 20.60
N GLN A 278 1.74 -38.90 19.29
CA GLN A 278 2.87 -39.58 18.62
C GLN A 278 4.22 -38.99 19.01
N LEU A 279 4.32 -37.66 19.14
CA LEU A 279 5.54 -37.02 19.64
C LEU A 279 5.96 -37.49 21.03
N LYS A 280 4.99 -37.89 21.91
CA LYS A 280 5.32 -38.45 23.22
C LYS A 280 5.90 -39.86 23.14
N GLU A 281 5.60 -40.60 22.07
CA GLU A 281 6.16 -41.93 21.80
C GLU A 281 7.60 -41.86 21.27
N HIS A 282 8.04 -40.68 20.84
CA HIS A 282 9.41 -40.39 20.37
C HIS A 282 10.18 -39.57 21.43
N PRO A 283 10.99 -40.20 22.31
CA PRO A 283 11.56 -39.53 23.48
C PRO A 283 12.55 -38.39 23.17
N HIS A 284 13.08 -38.33 21.96
CA HIS A 284 14.04 -37.31 21.50
C HIS A 284 13.44 -36.35 20.46
N ALA A 285 12.10 -36.35 20.30
CA ALA A 285 11.44 -35.43 19.38
C ALA A 285 11.42 -33.98 19.90
N VAL A 286 11.72 -33.05 19.02
CA VAL A 286 11.63 -31.59 19.24
C VAL A 286 10.63 -31.05 18.23
N LEU A 287 9.55 -30.44 18.71
CA LEU A 287 8.54 -29.83 17.85
C LEU A 287 8.91 -28.37 17.58
N PHE A 288 9.08 -28.01 16.32
CA PHE A 288 9.20 -26.61 15.91
C PHE A 288 7.84 -26.11 15.45
N ILE A 289 7.42 -24.95 15.97
CA ILE A 289 6.18 -24.27 15.61
C ILE A 289 6.52 -22.85 15.18
N ASP A 290 6.43 -22.61 13.88
CA ASP A 290 6.54 -21.25 13.37
C ASP A 290 5.24 -20.49 13.64
N GLU A 291 5.35 -19.18 13.84
CA GLU A 291 4.22 -18.30 14.20
C GLU A 291 3.35 -18.89 15.33
N ILE A 292 3.98 -19.41 16.38
CA ILE A 292 3.29 -20.12 17.49
C ILE A 292 2.16 -19.30 18.12
N HIS A 293 2.15 -18.00 17.95
CA HIS A 293 1.09 -17.09 18.39
C HIS A 293 -0.26 -17.38 17.69
N THR A 294 -0.25 -17.93 16.48
CA THR A 294 -1.46 -18.30 15.74
C THR A 294 -2.22 -19.43 16.44
N LEU A 295 -1.52 -20.32 17.13
CA LEU A 295 -2.11 -21.39 17.92
C LEU A 295 -2.58 -20.95 19.31
N ILE A 296 -2.00 -19.89 19.86
CA ILE A 296 -2.14 -19.54 21.28
C ILE A 296 -3.08 -18.35 21.50
N GLY A 297 -3.10 -17.39 20.57
CA GLY A 297 -3.68 -16.07 20.81
C GLY A 297 -4.90 -15.70 20.00
N ALA A 298 -5.29 -16.50 19.07
CA ALA A 298 -6.36 -16.19 18.13
C ALA A 298 -7.79 -16.17 18.73
N GLY A 299 -7.93 -16.38 20.04
CA GLY A 299 -9.24 -16.54 20.71
C GLY A 299 -9.90 -15.28 21.26
N ALA A 300 -9.22 -14.15 21.31
CA ALA A 300 -9.72 -13.02 22.12
C ALA A 300 -10.39 -11.86 21.35
N ALA A 301 -10.22 -11.76 20.03
CA ALA A 301 -10.63 -10.55 19.31
C ALA A 301 -11.68 -10.73 18.19
N SER A 302 -11.98 -11.95 17.75
CA SER A 302 -13.06 -12.19 16.76
C SER A 302 -13.66 -13.58 16.98
N GLY A 303 -14.95 -13.63 17.26
CA GLY A 303 -15.69 -14.84 17.65
C GLY A 303 -15.48 -16.03 16.71
N GLY A 304 -14.58 -16.93 17.07
CA GLY A 304 -14.41 -18.18 16.34
C GLY A 304 -12.99 -18.69 16.19
N THR A 305 -12.02 -18.20 16.89
CA THR A 305 -10.62 -18.56 16.72
C THR A 305 -10.18 -19.76 17.59
N LEU A 306 -9.29 -20.56 17.02
CA LEU A 306 -8.75 -21.81 17.50
C LEU A 306 -7.84 -21.58 18.73
N ASP A 307 -8.29 -21.89 19.93
CA ASP A 307 -7.44 -21.84 21.13
C ASP A 307 -6.84 -23.23 21.41
N ALA A 308 -5.68 -23.49 20.78
CA ALA A 308 -4.91 -24.71 21.02
C ALA A 308 -4.05 -24.64 22.31
N SER A 309 -4.07 -23.53 23.01
CA SER A 309 -3.25 -23.33 24.22
C SER A 309 -3.59 -24.36 25.29
N ASN A 310 -4.85 -24.77 25.40
CA ASN A 310 -5.32 -25.78 26.33
C ASN A 310 -4.78 -27.18 26.04
N LEU A 311 -4.36 -27.47 24.80
CA LEU A 311 -3.78 -28.75 24.39
C LEU A 311 -2.24 -28.72 24.57
N LEU A 312 -1.60 -27.58 24.23
CA LEU A 312 -0.15 -27.43 24.33
C LEU A 312 0.32 -27.26 25.79
N LYS A 313 -0.40 -26.49 26.62
CA LYS A 313 -0.03 -26.25 28.02
C LYS A 313 0.22 -27.52 28.85
N PRO A 314 -0.64 -28.57 28.84
CA PRO A 314 -0.39 -29.82 29.53
C PRO A 314 0.82 -30.60 28.98
N ALA A 315 0.96 -30.64 27.65
CA ALA A 315 2.06 -31.37 26.98
C ALA A 315 3.43 -30.75 27.29
N LEU A 316 3.52 -29.44 27.30
CA LEU A 316 4.75 -28.70 27.68
C LEU A 316 5.00 -28.74 29.19
N SER A 317 3.94 -28.86 30.02
CA SER A 317 4.07 -28.89 31.47
C SER A 317 4.66 -30.18 31.98
N SER A 318 4.30 -31.32 31.35
CA SER A 318 4.80 -32.62 31.73
C SER A 318 6.26 -32.83 31.38
N GLY A 319 6.87 -31.93 30.56
CA GLY A 319 8.23 -32.08 30.07
C GLY A 319 8.43 -33.24 29.08
N GLN A 320 7.34 -33.85 28.63
CA GLN A 320 7.35 -34.99 27.71
C GLN A 320 7.63 -34.58 26.25
N ILE A 321 7.39 -33.32 25.94
CA ILE A 321 7.64 -32.76 24.61
C ILE A 321 8.51 -31.54 24.75
N LYS A 322 9.57 -31.44 23.95
CA LYS A 322 10.35 -30.23 23.79
C LYS A 322 9.79 -29.44 22.59
N CYS A 323 9.71 -28.13 22.74
CA CYS A 323 9.15 -27.27 21.70
C CYS A 323 10.04 -26.06 21.45
N ILE A 324 10.29 -25.76 20.19
CA ILE A 324 10.88 -24.50 19.72
C ILE A 324 9.75 -23.69 19.12
N GLY A 325 9.45 -22.50 19.65
CA GLY A 325 8.48 -21.58 19.05
C GLY A 325 9.17 -20.42 18.35
N ALA A 326 8.55 -19.88 17.31
CA ALA A 326 8.95 -18.63 16.68
C ALA A 326 7.79 -17.64 16.71
N THR A 327 8.07 -16.36 16.98
CA THR A 327 7.06 -15.28 17.02
C THR A 327 7.73 -13.92 16.79
N THR A 328 6.91 -12.87 16.57
CA THR A 328 7.43 -11.50 16.49
C THR A 328 7.43 -10.82 17.88
N PHE A 329 8.07 -9.63 17.96
CA PHE A 329 8.08 -8.87 19.21
C PHE A 329 6.69 -8.39 19.64
N THR A 330 5.85 -8.07 18.65
CA THR A 330 4.49 -7.55 18.90
C THR A 330 3.60 -8.63 19.51
N GLU A 331 3.57 -9.82 18.92
CA GLU A 331 2.79 -10.95 19.41
C GLU A 331 3.36 -11.51 20.73
N TYR A 332 4.69 -11.48 20.91
CA TYR A 332 5.29 -11.86 22.17
C TYR A 332 4.75 -11.02 23.33
N ARG A 333 4.75 -9.68 23.20
CA ARG A 333 4.18 -8.76 24.20
C ARG A 333 2.67 -8.93 24.34
N GLY A 334 1.98 -9.11 23.22
CA GLY A 334 0.51 -9.25 23.18
C GLY A 334 -0.02 -10.49 23.87
N ILE A 335 0.66 -11.61 23.73
CA ILE A 335 0.19 -12.96 24.07
C ILE A 335 1.04 -13.61 25.16
N PHE A 336 2.35 -13.77 24.94
CA PHE A 336 3.20 -14.55 25.84
C PHE A 336 3.50 -13.85 27.15
N GLU A 337 3.70 -12.53 27.17
CA GLU A 337 3.93 -11.80 28.42
C GLU A 337 2.68 -11.76 29.30
N LYS A 338 1.50 -11.77 28.70
CA LYS A 338 0.21 -11.76 29.42
C LYS A 338 -0.16 -13.13 29.97
N ASP A 339 0.31 -14.22 29.37
CA ASP A 339 0.05 -15.59 29.84
C ASP A 339 1.17 -16.12 30.72
N ALA A 340 1.01 -15.98 32.04
CA ALA A 340 1.99 -16.47 33.04
C ALA A 340 2.28 -17.97 32.93
N ALA A 341 1.37 -18.78 32.39
CA ALA A 341 1.58 -20.22 32.25
C ALA A 341 2.54 -20.53 31.09
N LEU A 342 2.46 -19.78 29.99
CA LEU A 342 3.36 -19.91 28.85
C LEU A 342 4.74 -19.29 29.14
N SER A 343 4.79 -18.10 29.72
CA SER A 343 6.05 -17.40 30.02
C SER A 343 6.95 -18.16 30.99
N ARG A 344 6.36 -19.00 31.85
CA ARG A 344 7.12 -19.89 32.74
C ARG A 344 7.71 -21.13 32.07
N ARG A 345 7.23 -21.48 30.85
CA ARG A 345 7.66 -22.68 30.13
C ARG A 345 8.59 -22.40 28.97
N PHE A 346 8.46 -21.23 28.39
CA PHE A 346 9.32 -20.77 27.31
C PHE A 346 10.46 -19.90 27.83
N GLN A 347 11.63 -20.03 27.19
CA GLN A 347 12.76 -19.14 27.37
C GLN A 347 12.92 -18.31 26.13
N LYS A 348 12.78 -16.98 26.26
CA LYS A 348 13.00 -16.05 25.17
C LYS A 348 14.45 -16.11 24.67
N VAL A 349 14.59 -16.16 23.36
CA VAL A 349 15.84 -16.03 22.59
C VAL A 349 15.60 -14.93 21.55
N ASP A 350 16.28 -13.80 21.73
CA ASP A 350 16.14 -12.68 20.80
C ASP A 350 16.90 -12.97 19.51
N VAL A 351 16.20 -12.78 18.37
CA VAL A 351 16.76 -12.90 17.03
C VAL A 351 16.72 -11.52 16.40
N VAL A 352 17.88 -10.88 16.38
CA VAL A 352 18.01 -9.52 15.83
C VAL A 352 18.27 -9.54 14.32
N GLU A 353 17.97 -8.44 13.64
CA GLU A 353 18.29 -8.25 12.23
C GLU A 353 19.83 -8.32 12.05
N PRO A 354 20.32 -9.12 11.08
CA PRO A 354 21.76 -9.21 10.83
C PRO A 354 22.30 -7.91 10.23
N SER A 355 23.59 -7.65 10.43
CA SER A 355 24.27 -6.52 9.77
C SER A 355 24.36 -6.74 8.26
N VAL A 356 24.69 -5.66 7.52
CA VAL A 356 24.91 -5.75 6.06
C VAL A 356 26.05 -6.74 5.74
N GLU A 357 27.12 -6.71 6.52
CA GLU A 357 28.26 -7.62 6.36
C GLU A 357 27.87 -9.08 6.59
N GLN A 358 27.12 -9.35 7.66
CA GLN A 358 26.59 -10.69 7.95
C GLN A 358 25.64 -11.15 6.83
N THR A 359 24.82 -10.25 6.31
CA THR A 359 23.94 -10.56 5.19
C THR A 359 24.69 -10.90 3.92
N ILE A 360 25.80 -10.21 3.62
CA ILE A 360 26.66 -10.54 2.49
C ILE A 360 27.20 -11.97 2.62
N GLU A 361 27.62 -12.39 3.82
CA GLU A 361 28.09 -13.77 4.04
C GLU A 361 26.94 -14.79 3.87
N ILE A 362 25.74 -14.47 4.35
CA ILE A 362 24.56 -15.31 4.11
C ILE A 362 24.29 -15.47 2.61
N LEU A 363 24.28 -14.36 1.85
CA LEU A 363 24.07 -14.40 0.41
C LEU A 363 25.16 -15.20 -0.33
N LYS A 364 26.42 -15.13 0.13
CA LYS A 364 27.52 -15.95 -0.44
C LYS A 364 27.28 -17.44 -0.23
N GLY A 365 26.79 -17.83 0.93
CA GLY A 365 26.50 -19.23 1.22
C GLY A 365 25.28 -19.77 0.45
N LEU A 366 24.27 -18.92 0.22
CA LEU A 366 23.09 -19.29 -0.56
C LEU A 366 23.31 -19.22 -2.07
N LYS A 367 24.39 -18.58 -2.52
CA LYS A 367 24.71 -18.30 -3.91
C LYS A 367 24.53 -19.51 -4.83
N SER A 368 25.14 -20.64 -4.48
CA SER A 368 25.14 -21.86 -5.32
C SER A 368 23.72 -22.37 -5.59
N ARG A 369 22.84 -22.30 -4.59
CA ARG A 369 21.43 -22.72 -4.69
C ARG A 369 20.65 -21.86 -5.69
N PHE A 370 20.80 -20.53 -5.59
CA PHE A 370 20.15 -19.60 -6.51
C PHE A 370 20.73 -19.67 -7.93
N GLU A 371 22.05 -19.91 -8.06
CA GLU A 371 22.70 -20.10 -9.35
C GLU A 371 22.19 -21.36 -10.07
N GLU A 372 22.02 -22.46 -9.34
CA GLU A 372 21.44 -23.70 -9.85
C GLU A 372 19.98 -23.53 -10.24
N HIS A 373 19.16 -22.91 -9.32
CA HIS A 373 17.74 -22.72 -9.55
C HIS A 373 17.45 -21.85 -10.78
N HIS A 374 18.15 -20.71 -10.93
CA HIS A 374 17.93 -19.77 -12.03
C HIS A 374 18.79 -20.01 -13.27
N SER A 375 19.75 -20.94 -13.20
CA SER A 375 20.73 -21.18 -14.26
C SER A 375 21.53 -19.92 -14.67
N VAL A 376 21.90 -19.11 -13.69
CA VAL A 376 22.67 -17.87 -13.80
C VAL A 376 23.89 -17.91 -12.87
N THR A 377 24.81 -16.95 -13.01
CA THR A 377 25.95 -16.80 -12.11
C THR A 377 25.91 -15.39 -11.48
N TYR A 378 26.01 -15.31 -10.15
CA TYR A 378 26.06 -14.03 -9.44
C TYR A 378 27.50 -13.58 -9.20
N GLU A 379 27.83 -12.34 -9.58
CA GLU A 379 29.10 -11.71 -9.19
C GLU A 379 29.09 -11.38 -7.70
N LEU A 380 30.27 -11.38 -7.05
CA LEU A 380 30.38 -10.95 -5.65
C LEU A 380 29.89 -9.52 -5.44
N GLY A 381 30.17 -8.62 -6.40
CA GLY A 381 29.68 -7.25 -6.38
C GLY A 381 28.14 -7.14 -6.48
N ALA A 382 27.46 -8.11 -7.10
CA ALA A 382 26.01 -8.18 -7.13
C ALA A 382 25.43 -8.55 -5.75
N LEU A 383 26.03 -9.53 -5.05
CA LEU A 383 25.60 -9.92 -3.71
C LEU A 383 25.81 -8.79 -2.68
N GLN A 384 26.97 -8.10 -2.77
CA GLN A 384 27.24 -6.93 -1.97
C GLN A 384 26.20 -5.82 -2.21
N ALA A 385 25.93 -5.52 -3.48
CA ALA A 385 24.91 -4.54 -3.85
C ALA A 385 23.52 -4.94 -3.36
N ALA A 386 23.14 -6.21 -3.42
CA ALA A 386 21.86 -6.69 -2.93
C ALA A 386 21.68 -6.41 -1.43
N ALA A 387 22.70 -6.69 -0.61
CA ALA A 387 22.66 -6.42 0.82
C ALA A 387 22.67 -4.91 1.13
N GLU A 388 23.61 -4.14 0.55
CA GLU A 388 23.75 -2.69 0.79
C GLU A 388 22.53 -1.90 0.34
N LEU A 389 22.04 -2.17 -0.89
CA LEU A 389 20.96 -1.40 -1.48
C LEU A 389 19.60 -1.79 -0.90
N SER A 390 19.37 -3.06 -0.58
CA SER A 390 18.15 -3.47 0.10
C SER A 390 18.08 -2.88 1.52
N ALA A 391 19.19 -2.84 2.25
CA ALA A 391 19.27 -2.20 3.55
C ALA A 391 18.94 -0.71 3.47
N LYS A 392 19.41 -0.03 2.41
CA LYS A 392 19.25 1.42 2.22
C LYS A 392 17.88 1.84 1.70
N TYR A 393 17.29 1.05 0.79
CA TYR A 393 16.13 1.47 0.00
C TYR A 393 14.85 0.68 0.27
N ILE A 394 14.93 -0.54 0.84
CA ILE A 394 13.78 -1.38 1.17
C ILE A 394 13.60 -1.36 2.69
N ASN A 395 12.68 -0.51 3.19
CA ASN A 395 12.53 -0.26 4.61
C ASN A 395 11.31 -0.96 5.25
N ASP A 396 10.46 -1.57 4.45
CA ASP A 396 9.25 -2.29 4.88
C ASP A 396 9.53 -3.74 5.30
N ARG A 397 10.75 -4.23 5.07
CA ARG A 397 11.21 -5.59 5.39
C ARG A 397 12.58 -5.56 6.06
N HIS A 398 12.96 -6.70 6.66
CA HIS A 398 14.23 -6.84 7.38
C HIS A 398 15.24 -7.70 6.60
N LEU A 399 16.52 -7.50 6.89
CA LEU A 399 17.58 -8.39 6.45
C LEU A 399 17.49 -9.73 7.23
N PRO A 400 17.87 -10.87 6.63
CA PRO A 400 18.42 -11.04 5.29
C PRO A 400 17.36 -11.18 4.20
N ASP A 401 16.08 -11.37 4.56
CA ASP A 401 14.96 -11.73 3.68
C ASP A 401 14.85 -10.79 2.47
N LYS A 402 14.82 -9.48 2.70
CA LYS A 402 14.76 -8.49 1.61
C LYS A 402 15.95 -8.53 0.65
N ALA A 403 17.14 -8.94 1.11
CA ALA A 403 18.31 -9.09 0.25
C ALA A 403 18.28 -10.41 -0.53
N ILE A 404 17.73 -11.46 0.07
CA ILE A 404 17.47 -12.75 -0.58
C ILE A 404 16.45 -12.57 -1.70
N ASP A 405 15.33 -11.88 -1.44
CA ASP A 405 14.32 -11.55 -2.44
C ASP A 405 14.92 -10.80 -3.65
N VAL A 406 15.82 -9.86 -3.40
CA VAL A 406 16.49 -9.10 -4.48
C VAL A 406 17.30 -10.01 -5.38
N ILE A 407 18.08 -10.95 -4.84
CA ILE A 407 18.87 -11.87 -5.69
C ILE A 407 17.99 -12.89 -6.39
N ASP A 408 16.92 -13.35 -5.74
CA ASP A 408 15.95 -14.27 -6.33
C ASP A 408 15.20 -13.61 -7.50
N GLU A 409 14.68 -12.39 -7.30
CA GLU A 409 14.01 -11.63 -8.37
C GLU A 409 14.97 -11.26 -9.51
N ALA A 410 16.24 -10.98 -9.22
CA ALA A 410 17.26 -10.73 -10.24
C ALA A 410 17.50 -11.95 -11.12
N GLY A 411 17.54 -13.15 -10.53
CA GLY A 411 17.63 -14.43 -11.26
C GLY A 411 16.36 -14.70 -12.07
N ALA A 412 15.20 -14.57 -11.45
CA ALA A 412 13.89 -14.79 -12.07
C ALA A 412 13.67 -13.87 -13.28
N ALA A 413 14.07 -12.58 -13.16
CA ALA A 413 13.96 -11.61 -14.25
C ALA A 413 14.69 -12.06 -15.51
N GLN A 414 15.85 -12.74 -15.38
CA GLN A 414 16.57 -13.25 -16.55
C GLN A 414 15.84 -14.43 -17.22
N ARG A 415 15.14 -15.26 -16.45
CA ARG A 415 14.39 -16.42 -17.01
C ARG A 415 13.18 -16.00 -17.84
N VAL A 416 12.56 -14.87 -17.49
CA VAL A 416 11.39 -14.33 -18.21
C VAL A 416 11.78 -13.70 -19.56
N LEU A 417 13.02 -13.25 -19.70
CA LEU A 417 13.49 -12.65 -20.95
C LEU A 417 13.60 -13.68 -22.09
N PRO A 418 13.40 -13.27 -23.37
CA PRO A 418 13.68 -14.12 -24.53
C PRO A 418 15.15 -14.61 -24.51
N LYS A 419 15.37 -15.85 -24.91
CA LYS A 419 16.72 -16.53 -24.86
C LYS A 419 17.86 -15.68 -25.42
N ASN A 420 17.61 -14.88 -26.45
CA ASN A 420 18.60 -14.00 -27.09
C ASN A 420 18.94 -12.74 -26.26
N LYS A 421 18.14 -12.40 -25.24
CA LYS A 421 18.34 -11.24 -24.33
C LYS A 421 18.73 -11.65 -22.91
N GLN A 422 18.75 -12.97 -22.61
CA GLN A 422 19.12 -13.49 -21.29
C GLN A 422 20.62 -13.28 -21.05
N LYS A 423 20.93 -12.67 -19.90
CA LYS A 423 22.30 -12.56 -19.40
C LYS A 423 22.55 -13.70 -18.42
N LYS A 424 23.55 -14.57 -18.69
CA LYS A 424 23.93 -15.66 -17.78
C LYS A 424 24.62 -15.15 -16.50
N LYS A 425 25.11 -13.92 -16.49
CA LYS A 425 25.87 -13.33 -15.40
C LYS A 425 25.15 -12.13 -14.86
N ILE A 426 24.81 -12.16 -13.57
CA ILE A 426 24.16 -11.07 -12.85
C ILE A 426 25.22 -10.21 -12.20
N THR A 427 25.25 -8.94 -12.59
CA THR A 427 26.18 -7.92 -12.12
C THR A 427 25.47 -6.94 -11.19
N ARG A 428 26.22 -6.03 -10.59
CA ARG A 428 25.69 -4.94 -9.78
C ARG A 428 24.56 -4.16 -10.46
N ALA A 429 24.68 -3.90 -11.78
CA ALA A 429 23.69 -3.11 -12.52
C ALA A 429 22.30 -3.78 -12.59
N GLN A 430 22.21 -5.11 -12.74
CA GLN A 430 20.93 -5.82 -12.70
C GLN A 430 20.30 -5.75 -11.30
N VAL A 431 21.11 -5.86 -10.26
CA VAL A 431 20.64 -5.73 -8.86
C VAL A 431 20.13 -4.31 -8.58
N GLU A 432 20.84 -3.29 -9.05
CA GLU A 432 20.40 -1.89 -8.95
C GLU A 432 19.04 -1.66 -9.63
N GLU A 433 18.82 -2.26 -10.80
CA GLU A 433 17.55 -2.20 -11.53
C GLU A 433 16.40 -2.88 -10.75
N ILE A 434 16.66 -4.06 -10.17
CA ILE A 434 15.67 -4.79 -9.36
C ILE A 434 15.33 -4.03 -8.08
N VAL A 435 16.35 -3.54 -7.35
CA VAL A 435 16.11 -2.74 -6.14
C VAL A 435 15.31 -1.48 -6.47
N ALA A 436 15.62 -0.80 -7.58
CA ALA A 436 14.88 0.35 -8.04
C ALA A 436 13.40 0.03 -8.26
N LYS A 437 13.11 -1.12 -8.87
CA LYS A 437 11.75 -1.59 -9.12
C LYS A 437 10.99 -1.96 -7.83
N ILE A 438 11.62 -2.71 -6.93
CA ILE A 438 11.02 -3.10 -5.64
C ILE A 438 10.77 -1.87 -4.78
N ALA A 439 11.77 -0.99 -4.63
CA ALA A 439 11.69 0.22 -3.83
C ALA A 439 10.89 1.36 -4.51
N ARG A 440 10.43 1.16 -5.75
CA ARG A 440 9.68 2.15 -6.56
C ARG A 440 10.42 3.47 -6.75
N ILE A 441 11.72 3.40 -6.99
CA ILE A 441 12.59 4.55 -7.25
C ILE A 441 13.08 4.50 -8.70
N PRO A 442 13.33 5.66 -9.33
CA PRO A 442 13.98 5.67 -10.64
C PRO A 442 15.33 4.95 -10.58
N PRO A 443 15.64 4.05 -11.55
CA PRO A 443 16.91 3.31 -11.56
C PRO A 443 18.14 4.20 -11.48
N ALA A 444 18.08 5.40 -12.07
CA ALA A 444 19.13 6.40 -12.02
C ALA A 444 19.49 6.89 -10.59
N ASN A 445 18.60 6.71 -9.61
CA ASN A 445 18.85 7.12 -8.22
C ASN A 445 19.52 6.03 -7.38
N VAL A 446 19.51 4.79 -7.88
CA VAL A 446 20.17 3.64 -7.25
C VAL A 446 21.59 3.48 -7.80
N SER A 447 21.81 3.90 -9.05
CA SER A 447 23.11 3.85 -9.72
C SER A 447 24.04 5.00 -9.29
N SER A 448 25.33 4.86 -9.57
CA SER A 448 26.38 5.87 -9.28
C SER A 448 26.18 7.22 -10.00
N ASP A 449 25.16 7.35 -10.85
CA ASP A 449 24.85 8.53 -11.67
C ASP A 449 24.21 9.70 -10.87
N ASP A 450 23.84 9.44 -9.60
CA ASP A 450 23.30 10.47 -8.69
C ASP A 450 24.30 11.64 -8.47
N ARG A 451 25.61 11.36 -8.57
CA ARG A 451 26.67 12.38 -8.48
C ARG A 451 26.61 13.40 -9.64
N GLY A 452 26.27 12.94 -10.85
CA GLY A 452 26.12 13.80 -12.03
C GLY A 452 24.97 14.80 -11.85
N LYS A 453 23.80 14.34 -11.42
CA LYS A 453 22.60 15.15 -11.17
C LYS A 453 22.83 16.16 -10.04
N LEU A 454 23.47 15.75 -8.95
CA LEU A 454 23.81 16.65 -7.85
C LEU A 454 24.83 17.72 -8.26
N LYS A 455 25.73 17.42 -9.20
CA LYS A 455 26.71 18.38 -9.71
C LYS A 455 26.05 19.50 -10.53
N SER A 456 25.01 19.17 -11.31
CA SER A 456 24.31 20.14 -12.17
C SER A 456 23.06 20.74 -11.51
N LEU A 457 22.68 20.31 -10.30
CA LEU A 457 21.43 20.67 -9.63
C LEU A 457 21.18 22.19 -9.57
N ASP A 458 22.18 22.97 -9.18
CA ASP A 458 22.07 24.42 -9.09
C ASP A 458 21.84 25.06 -10.46
N ARG A 459 22.55 24.62 -11.48
CA ARG A 459 22.41 25.14 -12.86
C ARG A 459 21.03 24.77 -13.41
N ASP A 460 20.59 23.53 -13.22
CA ASP A 460 19.34 23.03 -13.77
C ASP A 460 18.13 23.70 -13.09
N LEU A 461 18.19 23.97 -11.79
CA LEU A 461 17.17 24.75 -11.08
C LEU A 461 17.15 26.23 -11.53
N LYS A 462 18.32 26.88 -11.69
CA LYS A 462 18.41 28.26 -12.15
C LYS A 462 17.93 28.48 -13.58
N SER A 463 17.99 27.43 -14.42
CA SER A 463 17.45 27.47 -15.78
C SER A 463 15.93 27.57 -15.85
N VAL A 464 15.23 27.14 -14.79
CA VAL A 464 13.76 27.05 -14.77
C VAL A 464 13.12 28.02 -13.78
N VAL A 465 13.81 28.35 -12.68
CA VAL A 465 13.34 29.30 -11.66
C VAL A 465 14.22 30.56 -11.70
N PHE A 466 13.61 31.68 -12.03
CA PHE A 466 14.32 32.95 -12.26
C PHE A 466 14.34 33.82 -11.01
N GLY A 467 15.46 34.54 -10.82
CA GLY A 467 15.61 35.56 -9.78
C GLY A 467 15.78 35.06 -8.35
N GLN A 468 16.00 33.76 -8.16
CA GLN A 468 16.18 33.16 -6.86
C GLN A 468 17.54 32.45 -6.72
N ASP A 469 18.57 32.96 -7.39
CA ASP A 469 19.87 32.30 -7.48
C ASP A 469 20.48 32.02 -6.11
N ALA A 470 20.44 32.99 -5.18
CA ALA A 470 20.96 32.83 -3.82
C ALA A 470 20.21 31.73 -3.03
N ALA A 471 18.89 31.67 -3.19
CA ALA A 471 18.06 30.64 -2.57
C ALA A 471 18.38 29.25 -3.13
N ILE A 472 18.55 29.13 -4.44
CA ILE A 472 18.90 27.88 -5.13
C ILE A 472 20.31 27.44 -4.75
N ASP A 473 21.28 28.34 -4.64
CA ASP A 473 22.65 28.02 -4.22
C ASP A 473 22.68 27.50 -2.77
N ALA A 474 21.98 28.15 -1.86
CA ALA A 474 21.85 27.70 -0.48
C ALA A 474 21.20 26.32 -0.38
N LEU A 475 20.08 26.10 -1.11
CA LEU A 475 19.38 24.82 -1.15
C LEU A 475 20.26 23.71 -1.73
N SER A 476 20.88 23.96 -2.88
CA SER A 476 21.74 23.00 -3.58
C SER A 476 22.97 22.64 -2.73
N GLY A 477 23.57 23.63 -2.06
CA GLY A 477 24.69 23.42 -1.13
C GLY A 477 24.30 22.52 0.05
N ALA A 478 23.16 22.78 0.67
CA ALA A 478 22.66 22.00 1.79
C ALA A 478 22.29 20.56 1.38
N ILE A 479 21.67 20.36 0.21
CA ILE A 479 21.37 19.02 -0.33
C ILE A 479 22.66 18.25 -0.65
N LYS A 480 23.66 18.91 -1.29
CA LYS A 480 24.97 18.30 -1.56
C LYS A 480 25.66 17.87 -0.27
N MET A 481 25.60 18.71 0.77
CA MET A 481 26.15 18.39 2.09
C MET A 481 25.44 17.20 2.74
N ALA A 482 24.13 17.19 2.75
CA ALA A 482 23.32 16.08 3.29
C ALA A 482 23.58 14.74 2.56
N ARG A 483 23.73 14.78 1.24
CA ARG A 483 24.02 13.59 0.41
C ARG A 483 25.47 13.16 0.39
N SER A 484 26.39 13.92 0.98
CA SER A 484 27.83 13.59 1.06
C SER A 484 28.13 12.41 2.00
N GLY A 485 27.15 11.97 2.77
CA GLY A 485 27.32 10.91 3.78
C GLY A 485 27.90 11.39 5.13
N LEU A 486 28.10 12.70 5.29
CA LEU A 486 28.57 13.31 6.54
C LEU A 486 27.45 13.60 7.53
N GLY A 487 26.19 13.45 7.10
CA GLY A 487 24.99 13.61 7.94
C GLY A 487 24.74 12.40 8.84
N LYS A 488 23.86 12.57 9.83
CA LYS A 488 23.39 11.45 10.68
C LYS A 488 22.49 10.53 9.86
N PRO A 489 22.72 9.21 9.83
CA PRO A 489 21.95 8.28 9.01
C PRO A 489 20.49 8.13 9.43
N GLU A 490 20.17 8.54 10.65
CA GLU A 490 18.82 8.45 11.23
C GLU A 490 17.91 9.64 10.87
N LYS A 491 18.41 10.67 10.17
CA LYS A 491 17.64 11.87 9.83
C LYS A 491 17.15 11.84 8.38
N PRO A 492 16.11 12.64 8.05
CA PRO A 492 15.76 12.92 6.66
C PRO A 492 16.95 13.44 5.86
N ILE A 493 16.88 13.37 4.51
CA ILE A 493 17.92 13.93 3.62
C ILE A 493 18.14 15.41 3.92
N GLY A 494 17.06 16.15 4.21
CA GLY A 494 17.14 17.55 4.62
C GLY A 494 15.76 18.09 4.95
N ALA A 495 15.74 19.07 5.86
CA ALA A 495 14.55 19.82 6.26
C ALA A 495 14.78 21.32 6.01
N PHE A 496 14.04 21.88 5.05
CA PHE A 496 14.24 23.24 4.55
C PHE A 496 13.00 24.10 4.79
N LEU A 497 13.19 25.30 5.29
CA LEU A 497 12.13 26.31 5.41
C LEU A 497 12.33 27.39 4.35
N PHE A 498 11.39 27.52 3.41
CA PHE A 498 11.36 28.55 2.37
C PHE A 498 10.55 29.74 2.88
N SER A 499 11.21 30.84 3.15
CA SER A 499 10.59 32.10 3.60
C SER A 499 10.55 33.14 2.47
N GLY A 500 9.57 34.02 2.50
CA GLY A 500 9.48 35.13 1.56
C GLY A 500 8.04 35.40 1.05
N PRO A 501 7.85 36.45 0.22
CA PRO A 501 6.54 36.86 -0.26
C PRO A 501 5.78 35.76 -1.02
N THR A 502 4.47 35.92 -1.13
CA THR A 502 3.64 35.03 -1.95
C THR A 502 3.98 35.19 -3.44
N GLY A 503 3.95 34.11 -4.22
CA GLY A 503 4.09 34.15 -5.68
C GLY A 503 5.51 34.38 -6.21
N VAL A 504 6.56 34.29 -5.38
CA VAL A 504 7.97 34.43 -5.78
C VAL A 504 8.63 33.13 -6.26
N GLY A 505 7.90 31.99 -6.22
CA GLY A 505 8.38 30.73 -6.76
C GLY A 505 8.76 29.66 -5.74
N LYS A 506 8.46 29.80 -4.44
CA LYS A 506 8.77 28.81 -3.38
C LYS A 506 8.28 27.38 -3.73
N THR A 507 6.99 27.26 -4.04
CA THR A 507 6.36 25.98 -4.42
C THR A 507 6.91 25.45 -5.75
N GLU A 508 7.26 26.36 -6.69
CA GLU A 508 7.85 25.97 -7.98
C GLU A 508 9.26 25.40 -7.82
N VAL A 509 10.09 25.95 -6.93
CA VAL A 509 11.43 25.39 -6.62
C VAL A 509 11.28 23.97 -6.07
N ALA A 510 10.36 23.72 -5.14
CA ALA A 510 10.13 22.38 -4.61
C ALA A 510 9.69 21.39 -5.69
N LYS A 511 8.82 21.82 -6.62
CA LYS A 511 8.38 21.02 -7.76
C LYS A 511 9.52 20.71 -8.73
N GLN A 512 10.31 21.71 -9.08
CA GLN A 512 11.46 21.55 -9.98
C GLN A 512 12.58 20.73 -9.32
N LEU A 513 12.77 20.84 -8.01
CA LEU A 513 13.68 19.99 -7.25
C LEU A 513 13.31 18.51 -7.38
N ALA A 514 12.04 18.19 -7.19
CA ALA A 514 11.54 16.82 -7.35
C ALA A 514 11.76 16.32 -8.79
N TYR A 515 11.46 17.15 -9.79
CA TYR A 515 11.64 16.83 -11.21
C TYR A 515 13.10 16.57 -11.58
N VAL A 516 14.02 17.46 -11.19
CA VAL A 516 15.48 17.34 -11.51
C VAL A 516 16.09 16.11 -10.82
N LEU A 517 15.71 15.87 -9.57
CA LEU A 517 16.14 14.66 -8.85
C LEU A 517 15.46 13.38 -9.35
N GLY A 518 14.37 13.49 -10.12
CA GLY A 518 13.61 12.34 -10.61
C GLY A 518 12.88 11.59 -9.51
N ILE A 519 12.40 12.29 -8.49
CA ILE A 519 11.61 11.75 -7.37
C ILE A 519 10.23 12.40 -7.32
N ASP A 520 9.30 11.76 -6.62
CA ASP A 520 7.93 12.24 -6.51
C ASP A 520 7.83 13.50 -5.63
N LEU A 521 6.84 14.34 -5.93
CA LEU A 521 6.42 15.44 -5.07
C LEU A 521 5.13 15.06 -4.33
N ILE A 522 5.18 15.08 -3.01
CA ILE A 522 4.00 14.97 -2.14
C ILE A 522 3.73 16.34 -1.55
N ARG A 523 2.52 16.87 -1.73
CA ARG A 523 2.15 18.19 -1.23
C ARG A 523 0.99 18.09 -0.26
N PHE A 524 1.13 18.77 0.88
CA PHE A 524 0.07 19.04 1.85
C PHE A 524 -0.06 20.56 2.03
N ASP A 525 -1.27 21.07 1.92
CA ASP A 525 -1.59 22.46 2.23
C ASP A 525 -1.96 22.56 3.72
N MET A 526 -1.14 23.26 4.49
CA MET A 526 -1.32 23.32 5.93
C MET A 526 -2.53 24.15 6.36
N SER A 527 -3.12 24.91 5.45
CA SER A 527 -4.41 25.58 5.70
C SER A 527 -5.57 24.60 5.95
N GLU A 528 -5.45 23.35 5.45
CA GLU A 528 -6.42 22.28 5.74
C GLU A 528 -6.24 21.65 7.13
N TYR A 529 -5.12 21.95 7.80
CA TYR A 529 -4.72 21.34 9.08
C TYR A 529 -4.58 22.35 10.22
N MET A 530 -5.43 23.38 10.20
CA MET A 530 -5.48 24.43 11.23
C MET A 530 -6.10 23.92 12.52
N GLU A 531 -6.98 22.95 12.46
CA GLU A 531 -7.74 22.44 13.60
C GLU A 531 -7.18 21.11 14.10
N ARG A 532 -7.28 20.85 15.40
CA ARG A 532 -6.73 19.67 16.04
C ARG A 532 -7.25 18.34 15.47
N HIS A 533 -8.53 18.29 15.10
CA HIS A 533 -9.09 17.08 14.50
C HIS A 533 -8.56 16.82 13.07
N ALA A 534 -8.16 17.87 12.34
CA ALA A 534 -7.55 17.71 11.04
C ALA A 534 -6.13 17.13 11.16
N VAL A 535 -5.40 17.42 12.25
CA VAL A 535 -4.08 16.80 12.52
C VAL A 535 -4.21 15.29 12.69
N SER A 536 -5.29 14.81 13.31
CA SER A 536 -5.56 13.37 13.44
C SER A 536 -5.69 12.67 12.08
N ARG A 537 -6.07 13.38 11.01
CA ARG A 537 -6.08 12.83 9.64
C ARG A 537 -4.68 12.64 9.06
N LEU A 538 -3.71 13.47 9.48
CA LEU A 538 -2.30 13.33 9.03
C LEU A 538 -1.62 12.10 9.62
N ILE A 539 -1.86 11.81 10.92
CA ILE A 539 -1.15 10.78 11.69
C ILE A 539 -2.05 9.60 12.13
N GLY A 540 -3.30 9.57 11.65
CA GLY A 540 -4.32 8.58 12.04
C GLY A 540 -5.11 9.01 13.28
N ALA A 541 -6.37 8.57 13.38
CA ALA A 541 -7.21 8.82 14.54
C ALA A 541 -6.81 7.92 15.71
N PRO A 542 -6.86 8.40 16.97
CA PRO A 542 -6.64 7.55 18.14
C PRO A 542 -7.69 6.43 18.26
N PRO A 543 -7.36 5.31 18.94
CA PRO A 543 -8.32 4.25 19.21
C PRO A 543 -9.61 4.78 19.85
N GLY A 544 -10.77 4.37 19.33
CA GLY A 544 -12.08 4.78 19.82
C GLY A 544 -12.71 5.98 19.09
N TYR A 545 -12.01 6.60 18.14
CA TYR A 545 -12.58 7.65 17.29
C TYR A 545 -13.00 7.11 15.93
N VAL A 546 -14.01 7.78 15.31
CA VAL A 546 -14.47 7.42 13.96
C VAL A 546 -13.31 7.56 12.96
N GLY A 547 -13.03 6.51 12.18
CA GLY A 547 -11.91 6.48 11.22
C GLY A 547 -10.59 5.94 11.78
N PHE A 548 -10.57 5.33 12.97
CA PHE A 548 -9.39 4.69 13.55
C PHE A 548 -8.74 3.65 12.62
N ASP A 549 -9.54 2.90 11.84
CA ASP A 549 -9.01 1.90 10.90
C ASP A 549 -8.29 2.52 9.68
N GLN A 550 -8.44 3.83 9.47
CA GLN A 550 -7.74 4.56 8.42
C GLN A 550 -6.37 5.01 8.92
N GLY A 551 -5.31 4.65 8.21
CA GLY A 551 -3.96 5.13 8.49
C GLY A 551 -3.84 6.64 8.33
N GLY A 552 -2.79 7.25 8.88
CA GLY A 552 -2.51 8.67 8.69
C GLY A 552 -2.18 8.98 7.23
N LEU A 553 -2.75 10.06 6.70
CA LEU A 553 -2.51 10.47 5.30
C LEU A 553 -1.03 10.73 5.01
N LEU A 554 -0.30 11.32 5.95
CA LEU A 554 1.13 11.59 5.83
C LEU A 554 1.95 10.30 5.84
N THR A 555 1.68 9.42 6.80
CA THR A 555 2.39 8.14 6.93
C THR A 555 2.11 7.23 5.75
N GLU A 556 0.86 7.17 5.26
CA GLU A 556 0.50 6.42 4.06
C GLU A 556 1.17 6.96 2.79
N ALA A 557 1.16 8.28 2.59
CA ALA A 557 1.74 8.91 1.41
C ALA A 557 3.26 8.64 1.33
N VAL A 558 3.98 8.77 2.45
CA VAL A 558 5.42 8.52 2.53
C VAL A 558 5.73 7.02 2.40
N THR A 559 4.92 6.14 3.00
CA THR A 559 5.11 4.69 2.83
C THR A 559 4.91 4.25 1.38
N LYS A 560 3.94 4.86 0.67
CA LYS A 560 3.73 4.60 -0.77
C LYS A 560 4.87 5.14 -1.65
N LYS A 561 5.50 6.24 -1.24
CA LYS A 561 6.56 6.95 -1.97
C LYS A 561 7.70 7.33 -1.02
N PRO A 562 8.53 6.37 -0.61
CA PRO A 562 9.57 6.58 0.41
C PRO A 562 10.70 7.51 -0.05
N HIS A 563 10.82 7.76 -1.35
CA HIS A 563 11.77 8.71 -1.94
C HIS A 563 10.98 9.85 -2.58
N CYS A 564 10.83 10.95 -1.86
CA CYS A 564 10.04 12.08 -2.35
C CYS A 564 10.53 13.42 -1.80
N VAL A 565 10.08 14.49 -2.44
CA VAL A 565 10.05 15.81 -1.83
C VAL A 565 8.70 15.97 -1.16
N LEU A 566 8.70 16.10 0.15
CA LEU A 566 7.52 16.39 0.95
C LEU A 566 7.41 17.92 1.10
N LEU A 567 6.42 18.50 0.44
CA LEU A 567 6.13 19.92 0.51
C LEU A 567 4.95 20.17 1.48
N LEU A 568 5.23 20.89 2.55
CA LEU A 568 4.24 21.40 3.50
C LEU A 568 4.06 22.89 3.22
N ASP A 569 3.00 23.24 2.51
CA ASP A 569 2.74 24.60 2.05
C ASP A 569 2.04 25.42 3.13
N GLU A 570 2.44 26.67 3.35
CA GLU A 570 1.89 27.60 4.35
C GLU A 570 1.93 27.06 5.80
N ILE A 571 3.13 26.59 6.23
CA ILE A 571 3.34 25.93 7.51
C ILE A 571 2.91 26.77 8.73
N GLU A 572 2.91 28.10 8.62
CA GLU A 572 2.45 29.02 9.65
C GLU A 572 0.96 28.88 10.00
N LYS A 573 0.16 28.28 9.11
CA LYS A 573 -1.26 28.03 9.34
C LYS A 573 -1.54 26.72 10.05
N ALA A 574 -0.54 25.84 10.15
CA ALA A 574 -0.70 24.55 10.78
C ALA A 574 -1.00 24.65 12.29
N HIS A 575 -1.80 23.72 12.79
CA HIS A 575 -1.98 23.55 14.23
C HIS A 575 -0.65 23.23 14.94
N PRO A 576 -0.41 23.71 16.16
CA PRO A 576 0.82 23.47 16.91
C PRO A 576 1.25 21.99 17.01
N ASP A 577 0.30 21.06 17.06
CA ASP A 577 0.59 19.62 17.11
C ASP A 577 1.31 19.11 15.84
N VAL A 578 1.15 19.76 14.69
CA VAL A 578 1.88 19.43 13.46
C VAL A 578 3.39 19.65 13.65
N PHE A 579 3.77 20.72 14.36
CA PHE A 579 5.18 21.00 14.64
C PHE A 579 5.80 19.91 15.53
N ASN A 580 5.05 19.37 16.50
CA ASN A 580 5.52 18.27 17.35
C ASN A 580 5.80 17.00 16.51
N VAL A 581 4.92 16.71 15.55
CA VAL A 581 5.10 15.59 14.60
C VAL A 581 6.35 15.81 13.75
N LEU A 582 6.53 17.03 13.21
CA LEU A 582 7.71 17.36 12.38
C LEU A 582 9.02 17.32 13.19
N LEU A 583 9.01 17.73 14.46
CA LEU A 583 10.18 17.60 15.34
C LEU A 583 10.61 16.14 15.48
N GLN A 584 9.65 15.22 15.69
CA GLN A 584 9.94 13.79 15.75
C GLN A 584 10.53 13.27 14.44
N VAL A 585 9.94 13.67 13.30
CA VAL A 585 10.42 13.27 11.98
C VAL A 585 11.85 13.79 11.72
N MET A 586 12.12 15.06 12.02
CA MET A 586 13.43 15.67 11.80
C MET A 586 14.54 15.10 12.71
N ASP A 587 14.19 14.61 13.92
CA ASP A 587 15.17 14.02 14.85
C ASP A 587 15.46 12.55 14.57
N HIS A 588 14.42 11.76 14.28
CA HIS A 588 14.52 10.31 14.19
C HIS A 588 14.29 9.74 12.79
N GLY A 589 13.93 10.58 11.81
CA GLY A 589 13.65 10.15 10.45
C GLY A 589 12.52 9.12 10.33
N THR A 590 11.72 8.95 11.38
CA THR A 590 10.61 8.00 11.40
C THR A 590 9.41 8.57 12.15
N LEU A 591 8.21 8.20 11.69
CA LEU A 591 6.96 8.56 12.33
C LEU A 591 6.10 7.30 12.49
N THR A 592 5.64 7.05 13.70
CA THR A 592 4.69 5.96 13.97
C THR A 592 3.29 6.57 14.05
N ASP A 593 2.37 6.07 13.25
CA ASP A 593 0.96 6.50 13.30
C ASP A 593 0.24 5.90 14.52
N ASN A 594 -0.97 6.35 14.75
CA ASN A 594 -1.78 5.87 15.87
C ASN A 594 -2.20 4.40 15.74
N ASN A 595 -2.06 3.81 14.54
CA ASN A 595 -2.29 2.39 14.26
C ASN A 595 -1.03 1.53 14.46
N GLY A 596 0.08 2.15 14.90
CA GLY A 596 1.35 1.47 15.09
C GLY A 596 2.17 1.27 13.81
N ARG A 597 1.73 1.78 12.65
CA ARG A 597 2.49 1.71 11.40
C ARG A 597 3.62 2.74 11.43
N LYS A 598 4.82 2.29 11.11
CA LYS A 598 6.02 3.11 11.08
C LYS A 598 6.32 3.56 9.65
N ALA A 599 6.29 4.87 9.41
CA ALA A 599 6.72 5.46 8.15
C ALA A 599 8.16 5.96 8.26
N ASP A 600 8.95 5.75 7.21
CA ASP A 600 10.37 6.11 7.14
C ASP A 600 10.58 7.36 6.28
N PHE A 601 11.15 8.39 6.87
CA PHE A 601 11.44 9.69 6.25
C PHE A 601 12.94 9.89 5.94
N ARG A 602 13.81 8.90 6.19
CA ARG A 602 15.26 9.03 6.00
C ARG A 602 15.66 9.35 4.56
N ASN A 603 14.83 8.97 3.60
CA ASN A 603 15.04 9.25 2.19
C ASN A 603 14.14 10.38 1.65
N VAL A 604 13.51 11.15 2.53
CA VAL A 604 12.61 12.26 2.19
C VAL A 604 13.35 13.59 2.28
N ILE A 605 13.08 14.50 1.34
CA ILE A 605 13.48 15.90 1.42
C ILE A 605 12.24 16.69 1.89
N ILE A 606 12.30 17.27 3.08
CA ILE A 606 11.20 18.03 3.65
C ILE A 606 11.38 19.51 3.26
N VAL A 607 10.38 20.05 2.59
CA VAL A 607 10.32 21.47 2.23
C VAL A 607 9.07 22.07 2.86
N MET A 608 9.26 23.10 3.66
CA MET A 608 8.18 23.86 4.28
C MET A 608 8.17 25.25 3.70
N THR A 609 7.02 25.79 3.33
CA THR A 609 6.94 27.19 2.87
C THR A 609 6.24 28.04 3.91
N THR A 610 6.68 29.31 4.02
CA THR A 610 6.03 30.30 4.87
C THR A 610 6.02 31.66 4.17
N ASN A 611 4.97 32.43 4.45
CA ASN A 611 4.86 33.82 4.05
C ASN A 611 5.26 34.79 5.19
N ALA A 612 5.71 34.25 6.33
CA ALA A 612 6.18 35.03 7.48
C ALA A 612 7.34 35.97 7.05
N GLY A 613 7.34 37.16 7.57
CA GLY A 613 8.32 38.20 7.23
C GLY A 613 7.98 39.02 5.97
N ALA A 614 7.03 38.57 5.13
CA ALA A 614 6.64 39.28 3.93
C ALA A 614 5.85 40.59 4.23
N GLU A 615 5.02 40.58 5.30
CA GLU A 615 4.26 41.76 5.70
C GLU A 615 5.13 42.88 6.28
N THR A 616 6.21 42.53 6.94
CA THR A 616 7.19 43.49 7.49
C THR A 616 8.05 44.11 6.40
N MET A 617 8.38 43.38 5.33
CA MET A 617 9.07 43.91 4.15
C MET A 617 8.23 44.97 3.39
N GLN A 618 6.90 44.96 3.52
CA GLN A 618 5.98 45.85 2.81
C GLN A 618 5.53 47.06 3.63
N LYS A 619 5.65 47.05 4.95
CA LYS A 619 5.36 48.22 5.76
C LYS A 619 6.41 49.27 5.48
N ALA A 620 6.05 50.25 4.65
CA ALA A 620 6.83 51.45 4.48
C ALA A 620 7.10 52.06 5.86
N THR A 621 8.36 52.15 6.24
CA THR A 621 8.79 52.83 7.45
C THR A 621 8.37 54.29 7.35
N ILE A 622 7.36 54.67 8.13
CA ILE A 622 7.06 56.11 8.37
C ILE A 622 8.15 56.60 9.32
N GLY A 623 9.27 57.10 8.72
CA GLY A 623 10.39 57.60 9.49
C GLY A 623 11.69 57.65 8.66
N PHE A 624 12.48 58.72 8.83
CA PHE A 624 13.69 59.10 8.11
C PHE A 624 14.91 58.15 8.32
N THR A 625 14.85 56.90 7.99
CA THR A 625 16.04 56.03 8.00
C THR A 625 16.08 55.15 6.76
N THR A 626 17.01 55.45 5.90
CA THR A 626 17.35 54.78 4.64
C THR A 626 18.28 53.57 4.84
N ALA A 627 18.01 52.70 5.74
CA ALA A 627 18.71 51.43 5.86
C ALA A 627 17.70 50.30 5.92
N ARG A 628 17.45 49.64 4.78
CA ARG A 628 16.78 48.33 4.73
C ARG A 628 17.68 47.31 5.39
N GLU A 629 17.48 47.04 6.66
CA GLU A 629 18.17 45.97 7.36
C GLU A 629 17.48 44.63 7.03
N THR A 630 18.25 43.72 6.50
CA THR A 630 17.93 42.27 6.33
C THR A 630 17.63 41.58 7.66
N GLY A 631 17.51 42.32 8.79
CA GLY A 631 17.28 41.83 10.12
C GLY A 631 15.81 41.55 10.49
N ASP A 632 14.85 42.15 9.79
CA ASP A 632 13.43 42.09 10.17
C ASP A 632 12.76 40.75 9.87
N GLU A 633 13.12 40.09 8.75
CA GLU A 633 12.65 38.72 8.41
C GLU A 633 12.97 37.69 9.48
N MET A 634 14.19 37.72 9.99
CA MET A 634 14.65 36.81 11.03
C MET A 634 13.95 37.08 12.37
N GLY A 635 13.48 38.30 12.59
CA GLY A 635 12.69 38.70 13.75
C GLY A 635 11.32 38.03 13.78
N ASP A 636 10.61 38.05 12.66
CA ASP A 636 9.28 37.43 12.54
C ASP A 636 9.34 35.90 12.55
N LEU A 637 10.33 35.32 11.90
CA LEU A 637 10.57 33.87 11.97
C LEU A 637 10.88 33.41 13.40
N LYS A 638 11.60 34.25 14.20
CA LYS A 638 11.89 33.97 15.62
C LYS A 638 10.64 34.04 16.49
N ARG A 639 9.66 34.86 16.13
CA ARG A 639 8.37 34.96 16.85
C ARG A 639 7.42 33.82 16.54
N MET A 640 7.40 33.37 15.27
CA MET A 640 6.50 32.31 14.81
C MET A 640 6.98 30.91 15.15
N PHE A 641 8.26 30.64 15.00
CA PHE A 641 8.83 29.32 15.16
C PHE A 641 9.71 29.23 16.41
N THR A 642 9.44 28.22 17.25
CA THR A 642 10.23 27.99 18.45
C THR A 642 11.73 27.81 18.13
N PRO A 643 12.64 28.17 19.05
CA PRO A 643 14.07 27.90 18.87
C PRO A 643 14.36 26.44 18.60
N GLU A 644 13.61 25.55 19.24
CA GLU A 644 13.73 24.11 19.08
C GLU A 644 13.46 23.66 17.65
N PHE A 645 12.40 24.15 17.03
CA PHE A 645 12.05 23.84 15.65
C PHE A 645 13.08 24.38 14.66
N ARG A 646 13.52 25.65 14.85
CA ARG A 646 14.50 26.29 13.97
C ARG A 646 15.88 25.62 13.98
N ASN A 647 16.31 25.12 15.14
CA ASN A 647 17.60 24.42 15.28
C ASN A 647 17.63 23.03 14.62
N ARG A 648 16.48 22.50 14.22
CA ARG A 648 16.37 21.21 13.51
C ARG A 648 16.30 21.35 12.00
N LEU A 649 16.14 22.58 11.51
CA LEU A 649 16.19 22.88 10.07
C LEU A 649 17.65 22.84 9.59
N ASP A 650 17.87 22.21 8.45
CA ASP A 650 19.17 22.20 7.78
C ASP A 650 19.48 23.56 7.14
N ALA A 651 18.47 24.23 6.60
CA ALA A 651 18.61 25.62 6.13
C ALA A 651 17.27 26.36 6.11
N ILE A 652 17.34 27.67 6.36
CA ILE A 652 16.26 28.63 6.07
C ILE A 652 16.65 29.32 4.77
N VAL A 653 15.83 29.19 3.74
CA VAL A 653 16.07 29.68 2.39
C VAL A 653 15.15 30.87 2.13
N SER A 654 15.71 32.06 2.09
CA SER A 654 14.98 33.31 1.88
C SER A 654 14.79 33.60 0.40
N PHE A 655 13.55 33.80 -0.02
CA PHE A 655 13.14 34.16 -1.36
C PHE A 655 12.87 35.66 -1.44
N ARG A 656 13.48 36.33 -2.43
CA ARG A 656 13.33 37.77 -2.64
C ARG A 656 12.13 38.09 -3.53
N ALA A 657 11.61 39.31 -3.41
CA ALA A 657 10.63 39.83 -4.34
C ALA A 657 11.21 39.83 -5.77
N LEU A 658 10.35 39.65 -6.77
CA LEU A 658 10.76 39.61 -8.17
C LEU A 658 10.93 41.01 -8.73
N ASP A 659 12.03 41.26 -9.40
CA ASP A 659 12.30 42.52 -10.15
C ASP A 659 11.56 42.49 -11.50
N GLU A 660 11.36 43.67 -12.11
CA GLU A 660 10.60 43.83 -13.35
C GLU A 660 11.18 42.98 -14.50
N GLU A 661 12.50 42.91 -14.62
CA GLU A 661 13.17 42.05 -15.62
C GLU A 661 12.87 40.56 -15.40
N ILE A 662 12.85 40.14 -14.15
CA ILE A 662 12.53 38.74 -13.79
C ILE A 662 11.06 38.42 -14.06
N ILE A 663 10.17 39.39 -13.79
CA ILE A 663 8.73 39.25 -14.10
C ILE A 663 8.54 39.00 -15.59
N LEU A 664 9.24 39.73 -16.46
CA LEU A 664 9.19 39.53 -17.92
C LEU A 664 9.67 38.11 -18.31
N ARG A 665 10.73 37.60 -17.69
CA ARG A 665 11.18 36.21 -17.91
C ARG A 665 10.14 35.17 -17.44
N VAL A 666 9.43 35.47 -16.36
CA VAL A 666 8.31 34.60 -15.90
C VAL A 666 7.15 34.63 -16.90
N VAL A 667 6.83 35.81 -17.49
CA VAL A 667 5.86 35.92 -18.59
C VAL A 667 6.31 35.06 -19.77
N ASP A 668 7.57 35.17 -20.18
CA ASP A 668 8.13 34.36 -21.28
C ASP A 668 7.99 32.88 -21.03
N LYS A 669 8.27 32.41 -19.81
CA LYS A 669 8.09 31.01 -19.43
C LYS A 669 6.63 30.54 -19.63
N PHE A 670 5.64 31.34 -19.20
CA PHE A 670 4.22 30.97 -19.37
C PHE A 670 3.79 31.02 -20.85
N LEU A 671 4.31 31.99 -21.62
CA LEU A 671 4.02 32.09 -23.05
C LEU A 671 4.65 30.92 -23.82
N LEU A 672 5.89 30.52 -23.50
CA LEU A 672 6.55 29.35 -24.09
C LEU A 672 5.77 28.04 -23.75
N GLN A 673 5.22 27.91 -22.55
CA GLN A 673 4.37 26.77 -22.21
C GLN A 673 3.09 26.75 -23.04
N LEU A 674 2.48 27.92 -23.28
CA LEU A 674 1.31 28.05 -24.15
C LEU A 674 1.66 27.75 -25.61
N GLU A 675 2.79 28.23 -26.11
CA GLU A 675 3.33 27.93 -27.43
C GLU A 675 3.51 26.43 -27.64
N GLY A 676 4.12 25.71 -26.67
CA GLY A 676 4.24 24.25 -26.72
C GLY A 676 2.89 23.54 -26.83
N GLN A 677 1.88 23.98 -26.05
CA GLN A 677 0.52 23.42 -26.14
C GLN A 677 -0.18 23.70 -27.48
N LEU A 678 0.05 24.89 -28.07
CA LEU A 678 -0.49 25.26 -29.36
C LEU A 678 0.23 24.53 -30.51
N ALA A 679 1.52 24.29 -30.40
CA ALA A 679 2.30 23.51 -31.37
C ALA A 679 1.76 22.07 -31.51
N GLU A 680 1.34 21.43 -30.40
CA GLU A 680 0.65 20.12 -30.43
C GLU A 680 -0.64 20.16 -31.27
N LYS A 681 -1.32 21.32 -31.31
CA LYS A 681 -2.51 21.58 -32.13
C LYS A 681 -2.19 22.09 -33.53
N LYS A 682 -0.92 22.08 -33.95
CA LYS A 682 -0.42 22.57 -35.24
C LYS A 682 -0.64 24.08 -35.44
N VAL A 683 -0.66 24.84 -34.37
CA VAL A 683 -0.76 26.30 -34.38
C VAL A 683 0.61 26.90 -34.08
N ASP A 684 1.15 27.68 -35.01
CA ASP A 684 2.37 28.42 -34.85
C ASP A 684 2.02 29.80 -34.28
N VAL A 685 2.48 30.13 -33.08
CA VAL A 685 2.10 31.35 -32.38
C VAL A 685 3.26 32.30 -32.21
N THR A 686 2.97 33.60 -32.39
CA THR A 686 3.91 34.68 -32.14
C THR A 686 3.30 35.65 -31.12
N PHE A 687 4.05 35.99 -30.09
CA PHE A 687 3.65 36.95 -29.05
C PHE A 687 4.41 38.24 -29.24
N THR A 688 3.71 39.38 -29.24
CA THR A 688 4.36 40.70 -29.42
C THR A 688 4.99 41.19 -28.13
N ASP A 689 6.01 42.06 -28.25
CA ASP A 689 6.66 42.69 -27.07
C ASP A 689 5.69 43.59 -26.29
N ALA A 690 4.71 44.19 -26.96
CA ALA A 690 3.65 44.96 -26.32
C ALA A 690 2.80 44.10 -25.38
N LEU A 691 2.41 42.90 -25.84
CA LEU A 691 1.70 41.91 -25.03
C LEU A 691 2.53 41.47 -23.80
N ARG A 692 3.83 41.17 -24.02
CA ARG A 692 4.73 40.75 -22.93
C ARG A 692 4.80 41.77 -21.80
N LYS A 693 5.00 43.06 -22.16
CA LYS A 693 5.04 44.18 -21.21
C LYS A 693 3.70 44.41 -20.53
N HIS A 694 2.60 44.28 -21.28
CA HIS A 694 1.24 44.40 -20.73
C HIS A 694 0.94 43.30 -19.70
N LEU A 695 1.25 42.06 -20.03
CA LEU A 695 1.11 40.93 -19.12
C LEU A 695 1.98 41.09 -17.88
N GLY A 696 3.24 41.51 -18.04
CA GLY A 696 4.16 41.79 -16.94
C GLY A 696 3.59 42.82 -15.96
N LYS A 697 3.04 43.92 -16.49
CA LYS A 697 2.48 45.02 -15.70
C LYS A 697 1.13 44.65 -15.02
N LYS A 698 0.22 43.98 -15.72
CA LYS A 698 -1.11 43.58 -15.16
C LYS A 698 -1.08 42.29 -14.37
N GLY A 699 -0.21 41.36 -14.74
CA GLY A 699 -0.15 40.03 -14.14
C GLY A 699 0.72 39.93 -12.89
N PHE A 700 1.39 41.00 -12.50
CA PHE A 700 2.17 41.10 -11.28
C PHE A 700 1.46 41.97 -10.25
N ASP A 701 1.30 41.44 -9.05
CA ASP A 701 0.78 42.14 -7.88
C ASP A 701 1.86 42.16 -6.78
N PRO A 702 2.20 43.29 -6.17
CA PRO A 702 3.23 43.33 -5.12
C PRO A 702 2.92 42.42 -3.90
N LEU A 703 1.66 42.13 -3.65
CA LEU A 703 1.20 41.26 -2.54
C LEU A 703 1.13 39.79 -2.94
N MET A 704 0.73 39.51 -4.19
CA MET A 704 0.48 38.15 -4.69
C MET A 704 1.60 37.63 -5.62
N GLY A 705 2.58 38.46 -5.93
CA GLY A 705 3.69 38.16 -6.85
C GLY A 705 3.22 37.83 -8.26
N ALA A 706 3.79 36.81 -8.87
CA ALA A 706 3.41 36.33 -10.22
C ALA A 706 2.19 35.38 -10.23
N ARG A 707 1.52 35.15 -9.10
CA ARG A 707 0.36 34.22 -9.00
C ARG A 707 -0.82 34.65 -9.90
N PRO A 708 -1.15 35.97 -10.04
CA PRO A 708 -2.22 36.42 -10.93
C PRO A 708 -1.92 36.21 -12.42
N MET A 709 -0.63 36.11 -12.82
CA MET A 709 -0.18 36.01 -14.20
C MET A 709 -0.81 34.84 -14.96
N GLN A 710 -0.80 33.68 -14.37
CA GLN A 710 -1.36 32.47 -14.99
C GLN A 710 -2.86 32.61 -15.21
N ARG A 711 -3.56 33.21 -14.25
CA ARG A 711 -4.99 33.49 -14.35
C ARG A 711 -5.29 34.54 -15.41
N LEU A 712 -4.48 35.59 -15.48
CA LEU A 712 -4.60 36.62 -16.50
C LEU A 712 -4.44 36.00 -17.92
N ILE A 713 -3.42 35.18 -18.14
CA ILE A 713 -3.20 34.49 -19.42
C ILE A 713 -4.38 33.55 -19.74
N GLN A 714 -4.93 32.88 -18.73
CA GLN A 714 -6.10 32.01 -18.90
C GLN A 714 -7.33 32.81 -19.33
N ASP A 715 -7.64 33.89 -18.64
CA ASP A 715 -8.86 34.67 -18.87
C ASP A 715 -8.80 35.52 -20.17
N THR A 716 -7.60 35.99 -20.55
CA THR A 716 -7.44 36.86 -21.70
C THR A 716 -7.08 36.12 -22.99
N ILE A 717 -6.13 35.18 -22.94
CA ILE A 717 -5.60 34.51 -24.13
C ILE A 717 -6.26 33.13 -24.32
N ARG A 718 -6.20 32.25 -23.30
CA ARG A 718 -6.67 30.87 -23.47
C ARG A 718 -8.16 30.78 -23.71
N ARG A 719 -8.96 31.62 -23.05
CA ARG A 719 -10.41 31.62 -23.22
C ARG A 719 -10.80 32.04 -24.63
N ALA A 720 -10.16 33.10 -25.18
CA ALA A 720 -10.40 33.55 -26.54
C ALA A 720 -9.92 32.54 -27.60
N LEU A 721 -8.85 31.79 -27.30
CA LEU A 721 -8.35 30.75 -28.21
C LEU A 721 -9.16 29.47 -28.18
N ALA A 722 -9.84 29.16 -27.10
CA ALA A 722 -10.59 27.91 -26.96
C ALA A 722 -11.67 27.77 -28.03
N ASP A 723 -12.43 28.84 -28.29
CA ASP A 723 -13.49 28.84 -29.29
C ASP A 723 -12.90 28.75 -30.73
N GLU A 724 -11.79 29.43 -30.99
CA GLU A 724 -11.12 29.40 -32.31
C GLU A 724 -10.44 28.04 -32.58
N LEU A 725 -9.97 27.32 -31.55
CA LEU A 725 -9.37 25.99 -31.67
C LEU A 725 -10.42 24.88 -31.83
N LEU A 726 -11.59 25.04 -31.19
CA LEU A 726 -12.63 24.02 -31.22
C LEU A 726 -13.59 24.17 -32.41
N PHE A 727 -13.98 25.39 -32.72
CA PHE A 727 -15.05 25.68 -33.67
C PHE A 727 -14.70 26.74 -34.72
N GLY A 728 -13.56 27.42 -34.54
CA GLY A 728 -13.18 28.56 -35.35
C GLY A 728 -12.11 28.27 -36.41
N ARG A 729 -11.31 29.28 -36.71
CA ARG A 729 -10.33 29.31 -37.81
C ARG A 729 -9.08 28.47 -37.58
N LEU A 730 -8.85 27.97 -36.34
CA LEU A 730 -7.67 27.19 -35.93
C LEU A 730 -7.92 25.70 -35.75
N THR A 731 -9.09 25.20 -36.15
CA THR A 731 -9.44 23.78 -36.08
C THR A 731 -8.45 22.86 -36.80
N ASP A 732 -7.95 23.28 -37.96
CA ASP A 732 -6.95 22.53 -38.76
C ASP A 732 -5.49 23.03 -38.52
N GLY A 733 -5.29 23.92 -37.55
CA GLY A 733 -4.05 24.62 -37.30
C GLY A 733 -3.94 25.92 -38.11
N GLY A 734 -2.83 26.61 -37.96
CA GLY A 734 -2.57 27.91 -38.64
C GLY A 734 -1.49 28.73 -37.95
N ARG A 735 -1.38 30.01 -38.35
CA ARG A 735 -0.54 31.00 -37.65
C ARG A 735 -1.41 31.91 -36.81
N LEU A 736 -0.90 32.23 -35.64
CA LEU A 736 -1.55 33.08 -34.66
C LEU A 736 -0.58 34.15 -34.20
N THR A 737 -0.94 35.42 -34.33
CA THR A 737 -0.21 36.50 -33.66
C THR A 737 -1.09 37.07 -32.55
N VAL A 738 -0.53 37.10 -31.33
CA VAL A 738 -1.25 37.65 -30.16
C VAL A 738 -0.63 39.00 -29.82
N ASP A 739 -1.44 40.05 -29.88
CA ASP A 739 -1.05 41.43 -29.63
C ASP A 739 -2.00 42.10 -28.63
N VAL A 740 -1.72 43.32 -28.25
CA VAL A 740 -2.55 44.18 -27.40
C VAL A 740 -2.84 45.48 -28.11
N ASP A 741 -4.12 45.87 -28.16
CA ASP A 741 -4.54 47.16 -28.73
C ASP A 741 -4.25 48.33 -27.77
N ALA A 742 -4.55 49.56 -28.23
CA ALA A 742 -4.33 50.79 -27.47
C ALA A 742 -5.16 50.84 -26.16
N ASP A 743 -6.26 50.12 -26.10
CA ASP A 743 -7.16 50.04 -24.95
C ASP A 743 -6.76 48.91 -23.94
N GLY A 744 -5.69 48.18 -24.27
CA GLY A 744 -5.18 47.10 -23.42
C GLY A 744 -5.99 45.82 -23.51
N GLN A 745 -6.73 45.60 -24.62
CA GLN A 745 -7.44 44.36 -24.90
C GLN A 745 -6.54 43.46 -25.76
N VAL A 746 -6.58 42.15 -25.50
CA VAL A 746 -5.84 41.16 -26.27
C VAL A 746 -6.51 40.97 -27.63
N LYS A 747 -5.72 41.17 -28.70
CA LYS A 747 -6.14 40.97 -30.09
C LYS A 747 -5.50 39.70 -30.64
N LEU A 748 -6.29 38.88 -31.26
CA LEU A 748 -5.85 37.66 -31.94
C LEU A 748 -5.88 37.89 -33.45
N ASP A 749 -4.74 37.84 -34.10
CA ASP A 749 -4.63 37.85 -35.55
C ASP A 749 -4.37 36.41 -36.02
N ILE A 750 -5.35 35.85 -36.73
CA ILE A 750 -5.41 34.43 -37.07
C ILE A 750 -5.32 34.27 -38.57
N GLU A 751 -4.29 33.59 -39.04
CA GLU A 751 -4.12 33.09 -40.39
C GLU A 751 -4.37 31.59 -40.41
N PRO A 752 -5.56 31.13 -40.91
CA PRO A 752 -5.85 29.70 -40.98
C PRO A 752 -4.93 29.03 -42.00
N ARG A 753 -4.59 27.77 -41.73
CA ARG A 753 -3.78 26.98 -42.66
C ARG A 753 -4.56 26.80 -43.97
N LYS A 754 -4.04 27.26 -45.09
CA LYS A 754 -4.63 27.00 -46.42
C LYS A 754 -4.59 25.50 -46.68
N ASN A 755 -5.75 24.86 -46.63
CA ASN A 755 -5.90 23.47 -47.06
C ASN A 755 -5.61 23.41 -48.57
N ASP A 756 -4.50 22.80 -48.94
CA ASP A 756 -4.13 22.49 -50.32
C ASP A 756 -5.05 21.34 -50.85
N LYS A 757 -6.35 21.62 -50.93
CA LYS A 757 -7.35 20.76 -51.62
C LYS A 757 -7.42 21.07 -53.11
N SER A 758 -6.28 21.16 -53.78
CA SER A 758 -6.23 21.24 -55.22
C SER A 758 -5.19 20.27 -55.79
N LYS A 759 -5.47 18.95 -55.67
CA LYS A 759 -4.95 17.90 -56.54
C LYS A 759 -5.65 16.58 -56.23
N ALA A 760 -6.90 16.52 -56.67
CA ALA A 760 -7.56 15.26 -57.01
C ALA A 760 -8.54 15.57 -58.14
N GLU A 761 -8.02 15.71 -59.35
CA GLU A 761 -8.83 15.52 -60.55
C GLU A 761 -9.17 14.02 -60.66
N PRO A 762 -10.43 13.70 -60.94
CA PRO A 762 -10.78 12.31 -61.20
C PRO A 762 -10.21 11.90 -62.58
N ALA A 763 -9.41 10.87 -62.63
CA ALA A 763 -9.06 10.17 -63.84
C ALA A 763 -10.36 9.60 -64.45
N THR A 764 -10.84 10.27 -65.49
CA THR A 764 -11.87 9.79 -66.40
C THR A 764 -11.38 8.52 -67.10
N ALA A 765 -12.18 7.50 -67.02
CA ALA A 765 -12.10 6.28 -67.79
C ALA A 765 -12.14 6.53 -69.31
N ALA A 766 -11.27 5.91 -70.04
CA ALA A 766 -11.44 5.45 -71.40
C ALA A 766 -10.85 4.05 -71.54
#